data_2f39ee1ceb4b106f7ccb6a1759797347
#
_entry.id   2f39ee1ceb4b106f7ccb6a1759797347
#
_cell.length_a   1.000
_cell.length_b   1.000
_cell.length_c   1.000
_cell.angle_alpha   90.00
_cell.angle_beta   90.00
_cell.angle_gamma   90.00
#
_symmetry.space_group_name_H-M   'P 1'
#
loop_
_entity.id
_entity.type
_entity.pdbx_description
1 polymer ?
#
loop_
_entity_poly.entity_id
_entity_poly.type
_entity_poly.pdbx_seq_one_letter_code
_entity_poly.pdbx_strand_id
1 'polypeptide(L)'
;MSHMIELHKVSKYYTNKDTVSTGLSRVDLTFDMGEFVAITGESGSGKSTLLNVISGLDTYEEGEMFVGGQDTSAFKTEEYERYRKNFIGNIFQDFNLINSYTVYQNIELSMLMCGMKRGDCKDRVNELIELVDLGEYTKTKASRLSGGQKQRVAIARALAKDAPIIVADEPTGNLDTVSAAKVIETLHKISKEKLVVIVTHNYEQVENFITRKITVHDGKIIEDKKIGERQAYNNSDTDEFHESLDNCDNKDNIIEEPELILPGVEDSNVEIIDSDNITAHDCSECSDVAERLRQENIDGAEIEPVPMRRGRAVRNAERKDYEEVVCSKSMKEGKTDIGEGNNSNRLSRRLNDIGSTSRYDEMGLANEIRLGTRNAFNLPTKFILLFIIYIFVATSVLGQYATTKDELHRQEVNGLTNQFFNNISSDRIIVKKKDNSAFTDEDYNKLSKIKHVKNIVKEDLVVDTTLSINSNIFVTGPLNPGQKISANELTYGTLPEKDNDIVLVTDKTAQASGDLKSNKDEIIGKEFELIDDATGETLQIGKVRVTGIIIYDNSIKSGINPLTGNVKYYCSNVLASKVVTNTLSQKSKAIIDFNGQKIHKSNARDFIASNSNVPKGEAYIYEDQNKNYKDEKWENKPLGISISNIYYSADISLKTTKSVTKNNASKLLGISKDEYDSKAARVFINPEDAAALYDKGNYQISVFADNDLNVNAITAAIEKNAVYKTFAMKKMNMKNPSPIMFITRLTQIVFTGIGFVVLFFIAYTIIRLVMKSRNSYYATLRILGGTRKNTSAILRIELLIMMGLALAVDFAGIYLTSKGIVNIKPLKSALLYLEMKDYVILTVSLMLMSLLIANRYSRKIFKKSAMNIYREED
;
A
#
# COMPACT_ATOMS: atom_id res chain seq x y z
N MET A 1 1.00 55.05 28.69
CA MET A 1 1.69 53.99 27.95
C MET A 1 0.94 52.72 28.24
N SER A 2 0.55 51.94 27.25
CA SER A 2 -0.08 50.62 27.50
C SER A 2 0.95 49.69 28.12
N HIS A 3 0.57 48.96 29.15
CA HIS A 3 1.41 47.95 29.78
C HIS A 3 1.74 46.83 28.77
N MET A 4 2.83 46.09 28.96
CA MET A 4 3.20 44.99 28.08
C MET A 4 2.25 43.82 28.26
N ILE A 5 1.86 43.49 29.51
CA ILE A 5 0.83 42.50 29.82
C ILE A 5 -0.08 43.09 30.88
N GLU A 6 -1.41 42.94 30.71
CA GLU A 6 -2.43 43.35 31.66
C GLU A 6 -3.38 42.17 31.88
N LEU A 7 -3.62 41.85 33.15
CA LEU A 7 -4.59 40.84 33.58
C LEU A 7 -5.67 41.53 34.43
N HIS A 8 -6.95 41.33 34.07
CA HIS A 8 -8.10 41.84 34.76
C HIS A 8 -8.99 40.69 35.22
N LYS A 9 -9.01 40.44 36.54
CA LYS A 9 -9.80 39.38 37.22
C LYS A 9 -9.65 37.99 36.57
N VAL A 10 -8.44 37.66 36.14
CA VAL A 10 -8.15 36.41 35.45
C VAL A 10 -8.24 35.22 36.40
N SER A 11 -9.06 34.21 36.03
CA SER A 11 -9.22 32.95 36.77
C SER A 11 -8.90 31.74 35.88
N LYS A 12 -8.28 30.75 36.53
CA LYS A 12 -7.92 29.46 35.89
C LYS A 12 -8.37 28.28 36.73
N TYR A 13 -9.11 27.36 36.13
CA TYR A 13 -9.60 26.14 36.76
C TYR A 13 -9.07 24.90 36.05
N TYR A 14 -8.76 23.87 36.85
CA TYR A 14 -8.39 22.55 36.32
C TYR A 14 -9.47 21.54 36.73
N THR A 15 -10.09 20.92 35.74
CA THR A 15 -11.16 19.94 35.96
C THR A 15 -10.61 18.53 35.72
N ASN A 16 -10.60 17.70 36.76
CA ASN A 16 -10.47 16.26 36.65
C ASN A 16 -11.87 15.62 36.71
N LYS A 17 -11.98 14.31 36.43
CA LYS A 17 -13.28 13.63 36.33
C LYS A 17 -14.23 13.90 37.52
N ASP A 18 -13.70 14.08 38.71
CA ASP A 18 -14.48 14.20 39.95
C ASP A 18 -14.15 15.44 40.80
N THR A 19 -13.19 16.29 40.39
CA THR A 19 -12.71 17.45 41.18
C THR A 19 -12.40 18.65 40.28
N VAL A 20 -12.72 19.84 40.78
CA VAL A 20 -12.31 21.12 40.22
C VAL A 20 -11.30 21.73 41.20
N SER A 21 -10.08 22.01 40.74
CA SER A 21 -9.07 22.73 41.49
C SER A 21 -8.83 24.13 40.90
N THR A 22 -8.70 25.10 41.73
CA THR A 22 -8.45 26.50 41.35
C THR A 22 -6.95 26.71 41.20
N GLY A 23 -6.51 27.07 40.00
CA GLY A 23 -5.11 27.43 39.72
C GLY A 23 -4.86 28.94 39.89
N LEU A 24 -5.81 29.78 39.45
CA LEU A 24 -5.82 31.25 39.67
C LEU A 24 -7.23 31.73 40.02
N SER A 25 -7.36 32.74 40.86
CA SER A 25 -8.62 33.29 41.30
C SER A 25 -8.60 34.81 41.23
N ARG A 26 -9.25 35.38 40.21
CA ARG A 26 -9.47 36.83 40.00
C ARG A 26 -8.18 37.63 40.14
N VAL A 27 -7.14 37.28 39.38
CA VAL A 27 -5.84 37.95 39.39
C VAL A 27 -5.91 39.25 38.62
N ASP A 28 -5.52 40.34 39.21
CA ASP A 28 -5.29 41.66 38.63
C ASP A 28 -3.79 41.97 38.71
N LEU A 29 -3.11 42.09 37.55
CA LEU A 29 -1.67 42.38 37.45
C LEU A 29 -1.34 43.13 36.16
N THR A 30 -0.32 43.98 36.22
CA THR A 30 0.25 44.60 35.00
C THR A 30 1.75 44.35 34.97
N PHE A 31 2.35 44.22 33.80
CA PHE A 31 3.79 44.06 33.62
C PHE A 31 4.29 45.02 32.54
N ASP A 32 5.45 45.62 32.78
CA ASP A 32 6.08 46.60 31.91
C ASP A 32 7.41 46.09 31.33
N MET A 33 7.81 46.66 30.20
CA MET A 33 9.15 46.45 29.67
C MET A 33 10.20 47.02 30.62
N GLY A 34 11.33 46.31 30.73
CA GLY A 34 12.40 46.71 31.67
C GLY A 34 12.23 46.18 33.08
N GLU A 35 11.11 45.51 33.40
CA GLU A 35 10.93 44.88 34.74
C GLU A 35 11.63 43.52 34.83
N PHE A 36 12.27 43.27 36.00
CA PHE A 36 12.70 41.94 36.40
C PHE A 36 11.85 41.51 37.61
N VAL A 37 10.84 40.68 37.32
CA VAL A 37 9.80 40.31 38.29
C VAL A 37 10.08 38.92 38.84
N ALA A 38 10.13 38.79 40.18
CA ALA A 38 10.14 37.50 40.86
C ALA A 38 8.76 37.14 41.39
N ILE A 39 8.21 36.02 41.03
CA ILE A 39 6.99 35.42 41.57
C ILE A 39 7.38 34.39 42.63
N THR A 40 6.93 34.59 43.86
CA THR A 40 7.23 33.77 45.03
C THR A 40 5.94 33.21 45.64
N GLY A 41 6.04 32.20 46.53
CA GLY A 41 4.92 31.61 47.26
C GLY A 41 5.14 30.11 47.48
N GLU A 42 4.26 29.49 48.25
CA GLU A 42 4.32 28.08 48.60
C GLU A 42 4.15 27.16 47.41
N SER A 43 4.55 25.89 47.54
CA SER A 43 4.29 24.89 46.48
C SER A 43 2.78 24.70 46.30
N GLY A 44 2.31 24.68 45.05
CA GLY A 44 0.87 24.56 44.75
C GLY A 44 0.10 25.88 44.78
N SER A 45 0.70 27.02 45.14
CA SER A 45 0.01 28.30 45.27
C SER A 45 -0.50 28.93 43.95
N GLY A 46 -0.16 28.38 42.78
CA GLY A 46 -0.60 28.87 41.46
C GLY A 46 0.48 29.63 40.66
N LYS A 47 1.74 29.67 41.11
CA LYS A 47 2.86 30.40 40.44
C LYS A 47 3.09 29.94 39.00
N SER A 48 3.30 28.63 38.81
CA SER A 48 3.51 28.06 37.47
C SER A 48 2.24 28.16 36.59
N THR A 49 1.04 28.17 37.20
CA THR A 49 -0.21 28.44 36.50
C THR A 49 -0.24 29.87 35.95
N LEU A 50 0.13 30.87 36.80
CA LEU A 50 0.24 32.27 36.37
C LEU A 50 1.25 32.44 35.25
N LEU A 51 2.42 31.81 35.37
CA LEU A 51 3.45 31.83 34.32
C LEU A 51 2.97 31.20 33.02
N ASN A 52 2.23 30.07 33.07
CA ASN A 52 1.66 29.40 31.88
C ASN A 52 0.57 30.27 31.23
N VAL A 53 -0.24 30.98 31.95
CA VAL A 53 -1.24 31.89 31.41
C VAL A 53 -0.56 33.09 30.76
N ILE A 54 0.36 33.77 31.44
CA ILE A 54 1.13 34.89 30.90
C ILE A 54 1.89 34.49 29.61
N SER A 55 2.46 33.27 29.58
CA SER A 55 3.20 32.78 28.40
C SER A 55 2.32 32.23 27.27
N GLY A 56 0.98 32.19 27.48
CA GLY A 56 0.03 31.60 26.52
C GLY A 56 0.24 30.10 26.29
N LEU A 57 0.85 29.38 27.22
CA LEU A 57 0.96 27.93 27.22
C LEU A 57 -0.35 27.28 27.66
N ASP A 58 -1.08 27.95 28.52
CA ASP A 58 -2.42 27.58 28.95
C ASP A 58 -3.38 28.77 28.75
N THR A 59 -4.68 28.46 28.67
CA THR A 59 -5.74 29.47 28.56
C THR A 59 -6.36 29.72 29.94
N TYR A 60 -7.04 30.84 30.11
CA TYR A 60 -7.83 31.17 31.29
C TYR A 60 -9.33 30.99 30.98
N GLU A 61 -10.15 30.85 32.01
CA GLU A 61 -11.60 30.64 31.89
C GLU A 61 -12.40 31.89 32.16
N GLU A 62 -11.94 32.81 33.03
CA GLU A 62 -12.63 34.06 33.39
C GLU A 62 -11.66 35.24 33.41
N GLY A 63 -12.18 36.42 33.18
CA GLY A 63 -11.43 37.67 33.13
C GLY A 63 -10.91 38.01 31.76
N GLU A 64 -10.02 38.99 31.67
CA GLU A 64 -9.43 39.50 30.44
C GLU A 64 -7.93 39.61 30.55
N MET A 65 -7.20 39.24 29.51
CA MET A 65 -5.75 39.45 29.44
C MET A 65 -5.43 40.20 28.14
N PHE A 66 -4.69 41.31 28.30
CA PHE A 66 -4.18 42.11 27.20
C PHE A 66 -2.67 41.92 27.06
N VAL A 67 -2.18 41.88 25.83
CA VAL A 67 -0.76 41.85 25.50
C VAL A 67 -0.47 42.98 24.53
N GLY A 68 0.33 43.95 24.98
CA GLY A 68 0.60 45.17 24.18
C GLY A 68 -0.67 45.90 23.79
N GLY A 69 -1.70 45.88 24.64
CA GLY A 69 -3.02 46.47 24.42
C GLY A 69 -3.97 45.63 23.53
N GLN A 70 -3.58 44.41 23.09
CA GLN A 70 -4.46 43.52 22.34
C GLN A 70 -5.13 42.51 23.26
N ASP A 71 -6.46 42.44 23.22
CA ASP A 71 -7.26 41.46 23.97
C ASP A 71 -7.01 40.04 23.48
N THR A 72 -6.71 39.13 24.42
CA THR A 72 -6.46 37.71 24.13
C THR A 72 -7.68 36.81 24.34
N SER A 73 -8.82 37.33 24.79
CA SER A 73 -10.05 36.56 25.06
C SER A 73 -10.59 35.87 23.84
N ALA A 74 -10.43 36.47 22.67
CA ALA A 74 -10.86 35.94 21.38
C ALA A 74 -9.77 35.09 20.68
N PHE A 75 -8.60 34.90 21.29
CA PHE A 75 -7.50 34.17 20.66
C PHE A 75 -7.86 32.69 20.47
N LYS A 76 -7.71 32.22 19.23
CA LYS A 76 -7.72 30.81 18.89
C LYS A 76 -6.33 30.19 19.09
N THR A 77 -6.23 28.90 18.94
CA THR A 77 -4.95 28.15 19.06
C THR A 77 -3.84 28.77 18.21
N GLU A 78 -4.16 29.26 17.01
CA GLU A 78 -3.18 29.83 16.07
C GLU A 78 -2.65 31.19 16.52
N GLU A 79 -3.48 32.04 17.18
CA GLU A 79 -3.05 33.33 17.75
C GLU A 79 -2.13 33.09 18.97
N TYR A 80 -2.47 32.15 19.85
CA TYR A 80 -1.59 31.73 20.94
C TYR A 80 -0.27 31.14 20.46
N GLU A 81 -0.27 30.40 19.33
CA GLU A 81 0.97 29.89 18.71
C GLU A 81 1.83 31.05 18.20
N ARG A 82 1.25 32.07 17.55
CA ARG A 82 1.97 33.27 17.12
C ARG A 82 2.48 34.09 18.28
N TYR A 83 1.67 34.24 19.33
CA TYR A 83 2.07 34.92 20.58
C TYR A 83 3.32 34.27 21.16
N ARG A 84 3.30 32.94 21.38
CA ARG A 84 4.49 32.23 21.86
C ARG A 84 5.67 32.33 20.92
N LYS A 85 5.43 32.30 19.62
CA LYS A 85 6.49 32.38 18.62
C LYS A 85 7.24 33.70 18.66
N ASN A 86 6.49 34.83 18.73
CA ASN A 86 7.07 36.16 18.50
C ASN A 86 7.40 36.93 19.78
N PHE A 87 6.69 36.61 20.89
CA PHE A 87 6.77 37.44 22.11
C PHE A 87 7.39 36.71 23.30
N ILE A 88 7.37 35.37 23.35
CA ILE A 88 7.73 34.61 24.52
C ILE A 88 8.98 33.77 24.37
N GLY A 89 9.99 33.99 25.22
CA GLY A 89 11.08 33.09 25.46
C GLY A 89 10.83 32.28 26.73
N ASN A 90 10.61 30.97 26.63
CA ASN A 90 10.31 30.11 27.79
C ASN A 90 11.57 29.37 28.28
N ILE A 91 11.81 29.41 29.58
CA ILE A 91 12.80 28.61 30.30
C ILE A 91 12.02 27.74 31.29
N PHE A 92 12.06 26.44 31.16
CA PHE A 92 11.28 25.46 31.95
C PHE A 92 12.15 24.82 33.03
N GLN A 93 11.55 24.40 34.10
CA GLN A 93 12.18 23.64 35.18
C GLN A 93 12.77 22.31 34.65
N ASP A 94 12.04 21.58 33.80
CA ASP A 94 12.47 20.32 33.18
C ASP A 94 13.23 20.51 31.85
N PHE A 95 13.80 21.69 31.62
CA PHE A 95 14.58 22.09 30.43
C PHE A 95 13.83 22.01 29.11
N ASN A 96 12.95 21.08 28.93
CA ASN A 96 12.17 20.83 27.69
C ASN A 96 13.03 20.74 26.43
N LEU A 97 14.22 20.14 26.54
CA LEU A 97 15.15 19.97 25.41
C LEU A 97 14.81 18.72 24.61
N ILE A 98 15.10 18.77 23.33
CA ILE A 98 15.05 17.58 22.49
C ILE A 98 16.33 16.77 22.75
N ASN A 99 16.20 15.70 23.51
CA ASN A 99 17.31 14.88 24.00
C ASN A 99 18.22 14.30 22.90
N SER A 100 17.65 14.03 21.72
CA SER A 100 18.38 13.52 20.54
C SER A 100 19.14 14.60 19.75
N TYR A 101 18.85 15.89 20.04
CA TYR A 101 19.50 17.03 19.38
C TYR A 101 20.76 17.45 20.12
N THR A 102 21.72 18.01 19.40
CA THR A 102 22.91 18.64 19.99
C THR A 102 22.56 19.97 20.64
N VAL A 103 23.49 20.55 21.42
CA VAL A 103 23.39 21.91 21.97
C VAL A 103 23.06 22.89 20.85
N TYR A 104 23.88 22.91 19.79
CA TYR A 104 23.64 23.75 18.60
C TYR A 104 22.24 23.58 18.01
N GLN A 105 21.80 22.35 17.82
CA GLN A 105 20.50 22.03 17.21
C GLN A 105 19.32 22.44 18.06
N ASN A 106 19.41 22.35 19.41
CA ASN A 106 18.35 22.81 20.31
C ASN A 106 18.19 24.33 20.26
N ILE A 107 19.29 25.07 20.18
CA ILE A 107 19.26 26.55 20.10
C ILE A 107 18.80 26.98 18.69
N GLU A 108 19.39 26.41 17.63
CA GLU A 108 19.01 26.65 16.24
C GLU A 108 17.49 26.46 15.99
N LEU A 109 16.89 25.46 16.66
CA LEU A 109 15.49 25.10 16.47
C LEU A 109 14.54 26.26 16.68
N SER A 110 14.72 27.04 17.74
CA SER A 110 13.84 28.19 18.04
C SER A 110 13.90 29.26 16.95
N MET A 111 15.06 29.49 16.37
CA MET A 111 15.25 30.45 15.26
C MET A 111 14.64 29.93 13.95
N LEU A 112 14.82 28.63 13.63
CA LEU A 112 14.19 28.00 12.46
C LEU A 112 12.65 28.02 12.57
N MET A 113 12.11 27.84 13.78
CA MET A 113 10.67 27.92 14.04
C MET A 113 10.13 29.34 13.81
N CYS A 114 10.95 30.38 14.05
CA CYS A 114 10.63 31.77 13.74
C CYS A 114 10.76 32.12 12.25
N GLY A 115 11.14 31.17 11.38
CA GLY A 115 11.25 31.38 9.93
C GLY A 115 12.61 31.85 9.46
N MET A 116 13.62 31.97 10.35
CA MET A 116 14.98 32.38 9.95
C MET A 116 15.63 31.35 9.05
N LYS A 117 16.43 31.79 8.08
CA LYS A 117 17.24 30.90 7.25
C LYS A 117 18.43 30.39 8.05
N ARG A 118 18.86 29.17 7.78
CA ARG A 118 19.99 28.53 8.48
C ARG A 118 21.30 29.36 8.44
N GLY A 119 21.55 29.99 7.33
CA GLY A 119 22.74 30.86 7.20
C GLY A 119 22.78 31.95 8.26
N ASP A 120 21.62 32.58 8.47
CA ASP A 120 21.46 33.72 9.37
C ASP A 120 21.46 33.29 10.85
N CYS A 121 21.20 31.99 11.13
CA CYS A 121 21.18 31.45 12.49
C CYS A 121 22.59 31.16 13.06
N LYS A 122 23.58 30.91 12.20
CA LYS A 122 24.86 30.31 12.61
C LYS A 122 25.62 31.20 13.60
N ASP A 123 25.75 32.47 13.29
CA ASP A 123 26.58 33.40 14.11
C ASP A 123 25.86 33.65 15.45
N ARG A 124 24.55 33.87 15.43
CA ARG A 124 23.76 34.07 16.65
C ARG A 124 23.76 32.86 17.55
N VAL A 125 23.65 31.62 16.99
CA VAL A 125 23.71 30.39 17.80
C VAL A 125 25.07 30.23 18.46
N ASN A 126 26.18 30.53 17.75
CA ASN A 126 27.52 30.46 18.32
C ASN A 126 27.70 31.51 19.42
N GLU A 127 27.31 32.76 19.20
CA GLU A 127 27.30 33.82 20.20
C GLU A 127 26.58 33.41 21.48
N LEU A 128 25.40 32.80 21.36
CA LEU A 128 24.60 32.32 22.50
C LEU A 128 25.22 31.12 23.20
N ILE A 129 25.92 30.25 22.50
CA ILE A 129 26.66 29.13 23.07
C ILE A 129 27.81 29.63 23.91
N GLU A 130 28.57 30.62 23.43
CA GLU A 130 29.64 31.27 24.19
C GLU A 130 29.09 32.05 25.40
N LEU A 131 27.98 32.79 25.23
CA LEU A 131 27.31 33.50 26.33
C LEU A 131 26.97 32.62 27.53
N VAL A 132 26.59 31.37 27.27
CA VAL A 132 26.23 30.39 28.34
C VAL A 132 27.38 29.43 28.69
N ASP A 133 28.60 29.68 28.20
CA ASP A 133 29.79 28.89 28.49
C ASP A 133 29.62 27.39 28.15
N LEU A 134 29.20 27.10 26.87
CA LEU A 134 28.99 25.76 26.36
C LEU A 134 29.73 25.51 25.03
N GLY A 135 30.79 26.26 24.75
CA GLY A 135 31.57 26.15 23.50
C GLY A 135 32.05 24.74 23.18
N GLU A 136 32.61 24.06 24.21
CA GLU A 136 33.12 22.69 24.07
C GLU A 136 31.99 21.66 23.84
N TYR A 137 30.76 21.94 24.24
CA TYR A 137 29.61 21.03 24.17
C TYR A 137 28.74 21.24 22.93
N THR A 138 29.13 22.12 22.00
CA THR A 138 28.35 22.53 20.81
C THR A 138 27.77 21.34 20.05
N LYS A 139 28.54 20.26 19.84
CA LYS A 139 28.16 19.03 19.12
C LYS A 139 27.64 17.93 20.03
N THR A 140 27.64 18.11 21.33
CA THR A 140 27.18 17.11 22.32
C THR A 140 25.65 17.06 22.31
N LYS A 141 25.08 15.84 22.34
CA LYS A 141 23.61 15.65 22.46
C LYS A 141 23.12 16.07 23.84
N ALA A 142 21.94 16.68 23.92
CA ALA A 142 21.34 17.10 25.19
C ALA A 142 21.15 15.94 26.18
N SER A 143 20.95 14.70 25.72
CA SER A 143 20.88 13.51 26.56
C SER A 143 22.16 13.22 27.36
N ARG A 144 23.31 13.77 26.96
CA ARG A 144 24.61 13.53 27.60
C ARG A 144 25.10 14.69 28.46
N LEU A 145 24.29 15.74 28.60
CA LEU A 145 24.60 16.94 29.38
C LEU A 145 24.17 16.75 30.82
N SER A 146 24.91 17.38 31.76
CA SER A 146 24.48 17.53 33.18
C SER A 146 23.24 18.41 33.29
N GLY A 147 22.55 18.39 34.43
CA GLY A 147 21.38 19.22 34.67
C GLY A 147 21.66 20.72 34.46
N GLY A 148 22.78 21.20 35.00
CA GLY A 148 23.20 22.59 34.82
C GLY A 148 23.54 22.95 33.37
N GLN A 149 24.19 22.07 32.61
CA GLN A 149 24.44 22.29 31.21
C GLN A 149 23.14 22.32 30.40
N LYS A 150 22.18 21.43 30.69
CA LYS A 150 20.85 21.46 30.07
C LYS A 150 20.10 22.76 30.33
N GLN A 151 20.18 23.29 31.55
CA GLN A 151 19.54 24.56 31.90
C GLN A 151 20.16 25.71 31.07
N ARG A 152 21.48 25.76 31.00
CA ARG A 152 22.19 26.76 30.18
C ARG A 152 21.80 26.69 28.71
N VAL A 153 21.62 25.47 28.12
CA VAL A 153 21.08 25.31 26.77
C VAL A 153 19.64 25.83 26.67
N ALA A 154 18.78 25.58 27.66
CA ALA A 154 17.40 26.08 27.67
C ALA A 154 17.33 27.60 27.69
N ILE A 155 18.22 28.24 28.44
CA ILE A 155 18.37 29.71 28.51
C ILE A 155 18.82 30.24 27.12
N ALA A 156 19.88 29.70 26.55
CA ALA A 156 20.38 30.10 25.24
C ALA A 156 19.29 29.96 24.18
N ARG A 157 18.51 28.88 24.25
CA ARG A 157 17.38 28.63 23.33
C ARG A 157 16.25 29.66 23.50
N ALA A 158 15.95 30.09 24.73
CA ALA A 158 14.93 31.11 24.96
C ALA A 158 15.38 32.48 24.44
N LEU A 159 16.67 32.81 24.57
CA LEU A 159 17.27 34.06 24.08
C LEU A 159 17.42 34.09 22.55
N ALA A 160 17.50 32.93 21.90
CA ALA A 160 17.71 32.82 20.45
C ALA A 160 16.58 33.46 19.61
N LYS A 161 15.37 33.52 20.15
CA LYS A 161 14.22 34.13 19.46
C LYS A 161 14.22 35.66 19.46
N ASP A 162 15.02 36.27 20.30
CA ASP A 162 14.97 37.72 20.58
C ASP A 162 13.57 38.21 21.00
N ALA A 163 12.86 37.38 21.79
CA ALA A 163 11.53 37.69 22.28
C ALA A 163 11.56 38.84 23.29
N PRO A 164 10.56 39.75 23.34
CA PRO A 164 10.50 40.87 24.28
C PRO A 164 10.17 40.42 25.71
N ILE A 165 9.58 39.24 25.89
CA ILE A 165 9.20 38.68 27.20
C ILE A 165 9.95 37.37 27.43
N ILE A 166 10.66 37.25 28.52
CA ILE A 166 11.29 36.02 29.00
C ILE A 166 10.57 35.55 30.24
N VAL A 167 10.08 34.34 30.21
CA VAL A 167 9.42 33.68 31.36
C VAL A 167 10.26 32.47 31.78
N ALA A 168 10.53 32.34 33.05
CA ALA A 168 11.36 31.26 33.58
C ALA A 168 10.74 30.61 34.84
N ASP A 169 10.54 29.30 34.77
CA ASP A 169 10.09 28.52 35.92
C ASP A 169 11.30 27.85 36.57
N GLU A 170 11.65 28.26 37.75
CA GLU A 170 12.79 27.78 38.57
C GLU A 170 14.14 27.70 37.79
N PRO A 171 14.60 28.80 37.17
CA PRO A 171 15.74 28.75 36.25
C PRO A 171 17.07 28.35 36.92
N THR A 172 17.18 28.35 38.24
CA THR A 172 18.38 28.04 39.02
C THR A 172 18.28 26.78 39.84
N GLY A 173 17.12 26.10 39.88
CA GLY A 173 16.84 24.97 40.78
C GLY A 173 17.77 23.76 40.64
N ASN A 174 18.40 23.58 39.46
CA ASN A 174 19.28 22.45 39.14
C ASN A 174 20.74 22.89 38.91
N LEU A 175 21.12 24.07 39.41
CA LEU A 175 22.45 24.66 39.25
C LEU A 175 23.22 24.76 40.55
N ASP A 176 24.54 24.62 40.46
CA ASP A 176 25.45 25.03 41.53
C ASP A 176 25.40 26.54 41.75
N THR A 177 25.82 27.02 42.90
CA THR A 177 25.73 28.41 43.31
C THR A 177 26.38 29.40 42.33
N VAL A 178 27.55 29.02 41.77
CA VAL A 178 28.29 29.86 40.83
C VAL A 178 27.56 29.94 39.49
N SER A 179 27.07 28.81 38.95
CA SER A 179 26.29 28.76 37.72
C SER A 179 24.93 29.47 37.87
N ALA A 180 24.30 29.37 39.02
CA ALA A 180 23.04 30.06 39.35
C ALA A 180 23.23 31.58 39.30
N ALA A 181 24.28 32.11 39.96
CA ALA A 181 24.61 33.53 39.96
C ALA A 181 24.82 34.08 38.54
N LYS A 182 25.59 33.36 37.69
CA LYS A 182 25.81 33.75 36.28
C LYS A 182 24.53 33.82 35.48
N VAL A 183 23.60 32.88 35.69
CA VAL A 183 22.29 32.85 35.01
C VAL A 183 21.44 34.03 35.41
N ILE A 184 21.35 34.36 36.75
CA ILE A 184 20.57 35.49 37.25
C ILE A 184 21.15 36.80 36.75
N GLU A 185 22.49 36.99 36.79
CA GLU A 185 23.15 38.18 36.25
C GLU A 185 22.84 38.34 34.74
N THR A 186 22.86 37.26 33.96
CA THR A 186 22.51 37.28 32.52
C THR A 186 21.06 37.71 32.33
N LEU A 187 20.12 37.17 33.12
CA LEU A 187 18.71 37.55 33.07
C LEU A 187 18.49 39.00 33.51
N HIS A 188 19.23 39.48 34.50
CA HIS A 188 19.22 40.87 34.93
C HIS A 188 19.71 41.81 33.82
N LYS A 189 20.85 41.49 33.17
CA LYS A 189 21.33 42.29 32.01
C LYS A 189 20.28 42.41 30.90
N ILE A 190 19.60 41.33 30.64
CA ILE A 190 18.56 41.24 29.61
C ILE A 190 17.28 41.98 30.03
N SER A 191 16.94 42.02 31.34
CA SER A 191 15.74 42.68 31.83
C SER A 191 15.75 44.19 31.61
N LYS A 192 16.91 44.83 31.41
CA LYS A 192 17.03 46.25 31.07
C LYS A 192 16.31 46.65 29.79
N GLU A 193 16.22 45.71 28.85
CA GLU A 193 15.55 45.91 27.54
C GLU A 193 14.30 45.08 27.34
N LYS A 194 14.08 44.05 28.17
CA LYS A 194 12.99 43.05 28.03
C LYS A 194 12.24 42.93 29.36
N LEU A 195 10.99 42.44 29.30
CA LEU A 195 10.29 41.98 30.49
C LEU A 195 10.81 40.59 30.88
N VAL A 196 11.32 40.43 32.10
CA VAL A 196 11.74 39.12 32.60
C VAL A 196 10.89 38.75 33.82
N VAL A 197 10.18 37.63 33.76
CA VAL A 197 9.35 37.09 34.84
C VAL A 197 9.87 35.73 35.24
N ILE A 198 10.29 35.61 36.53
CA ILE A 198 10.79 34.33 37.05
C ILE A 198 9.90 33.84 38.21
N VAL A 199 9.71 32.53 38.27
CA VAL A 199 9.22 31.82 39.44
C VAL A 199 10.42 31.23 40.16
N THR A 200 10.54 31.47 41.46
CA THR A 200 11.64 30.88 42.26
C THR A 200 11.19 30.55 43.68
N HIS A 201 11.73 29.47 44.20
CA HIS A 201 11.65 29.12 45.66
C HIS A 201 12.80 29.74 46.45
N ASN A 202 13.89 30.08 45.79
CA ASN A 202 15.05 30.70 46.42
C ASN A 202 15.09 32.19 46.10
N TYR A 203 14.36 32.96 46.93
CA TYR A 203 14.26 34.41 46.78
C TYR A 203 15.59 35.12 47.03
N GLU A 204 16.40 34.65 47.97
CA GLU A 204 17.67 35.24 48.36
C GLU A 204 18.66 35.34 47.20
N GLN A 205 18.65 34.37 46.29
CA GLN A 205 19.53 34.39 45.10
C GLN A 205 19.19 35.51 44.11
N VAL A 206 17.96 35.99 44.10
CA VAL A 206 17.48 36.94 43.09
C VAL A 206 17.19 38.33 43.65
N GLU A 207 17.11 38.48 44.97
CA GLU A 207 16.68 39.69 45.66
C GLU A 207 17.45 40.96 45.21
N ASN A 208 18.74 40.83 44.96
CA ASN A 208 19.60 41.98 44.60
C ASN A 208 19.46 42.38 43.10
N PHE A 209 18.78 41.57 42.30
CA PHE A 209 18.68 41.75 40.83
C PHE A 209 17.30 42.14 40.37
N ILE A 210 16.23 41.87 41.17
CA ILE A 210 14.86 42.08 40.76
C ILE A 210 14.40 43.52 41.01
N THR A 211 13.49 43.98 40.15
CA THR A 211 12.82 45.27 40.28
C THR A 211 11.44 45.18 40.92
N ARG A 212 10.86 43.98 41.01
CA ARG A 212 9.52 43.76 41.56
C ARG A 212 9.36 42.33 42.11
N LYS A 213 8.70 42.22 43.27
CA LYS A 213 8.34 40.95 43.89
C LYS A 213 6.83 40.79 43.90
N ILE A 214 6.34 39.66 43.49
CA ILE A 214 4.93 39.27 43.55
C ILE A 214 4.83 37.99 44.37
N THR A 215 3.97 37.95 45.37
CA THR A 215 3.74 36.75 46.19
C THR A 215 2.35 36.20 45.90
N VAL A 216 2.28 34.91 45.57
CA VAL A 216 1.05 34.18 45.21
C VAL A 216 0.73 33.18 46.31
N HIS A 217 -0.55 33.17 46.77
CA HIS A 217 -1.08 32.20 47.73
C HIS A 217 -2.50 31.80 47.30
N ASP A 218 -2.78 30.49 47.20
CA ASP A 218 -4.07 29.92 46.77
C ASP A 218 -4.67 30.57 45.53
N GLY A 219 -3.82 30.76 44.52
CA GLY A 219 -4.21 31.35 43.23
C GLY A 219 -4.49 32.85 43.28
N LYS A 220 -4.22 33.57 44.35
CA LYS A 220 -4.42 35.01 44.54
C LYS A 220 -3.11 35.73 44.76
N ILE A 221 -3.05 37.01 44.37
CA ILE A 221 -1.92 37.86 44.64
C ILE A 221 -2.12 38.43 46.04
N ILE A 222 -1.19 38.15 46.95
CA ILE A 222 -1.20 38.66 48.35
C ILE A 222 -0.23 39.80 48.56
N GLU A 223 0.85 39.88 47.75
CA GLU A 223 1.80 40.99 47.82
C GLU A 223 2.27 41.33 46.39
N ASP A 224 2.32 42.63 46.05
CA ASP A 224 2.88 43.18 44.82
C ASP A 224 3.73 44.41 45.19
N LYS A 225 5.04 44.22 45.24
CA LYS A 225 5.97 45.24 45.72
C LYS A 225 7.01 45.58 44.68
N LYS A 226 7.06 46.89 44.28
CA LYS A 226 8.16 47.42 43.47
C LYS A 226 9.36 47.67 44.39
N ILE A 227 10.52 47.17 44.02
CA ILE A 227 11.79 47.34 44.73
C ILE A 227 12.50 48.48 44.03
N GLY A 228 12.66 49.62 44.68
CA GLY A 228 13.42 50.76 44.10
C GLY A 228 14.86 50.35 43.80
N GLU A 229 15.48 50.97 42.78
CA GLU A 229 16.88 50.74 42.43
C GLU A 229 17.72 51.02 43.68
N ARG A 230 18.23 49.98 44.36
CA ARG A 230 19.36 50.12 45.26
C ARG A 230 20.56 50.54 44.41
N GLN A 231 21.21 51.70 44.76
CA GLN A 231 22.38 52.26 44.09
C GLN A 231 23.36 51.15 43.71
N ALA A 232 23.86 51.21 42.47
CA ALA A 232 24.84 50.27 41.94
C ALA A 232 25.97 50.08 42.96
N TYR A 233 26.18 48.88 43.43
CA TYR A 233 27.32 48.51 44.23
C TYR A 233 28.57 48.91 43.47
N ASN A 234 29.27 49.93 43.96
CA ASN A 234 30.53 50.36 43.42
C ASN A 234 31.53 49.21 43.57
N ASN A 235 31.99 48.66 42.46
CA ASN A 235 33.11 47.72 42.38
C ASN A 235 34.41 48.36 42.82
N SER A 236 34.60 48.57 44.15
CA SER A 236 35.89 48.97 44.72
C SER A 236 36.35 48.03 45.86
N ASP A 237 35.55 46.98 46.19
CA ASP A 237 35.94 46.09 47.28
C ASP A 237 36.08 44.58 46.82
N THR A 238 36.39 44.35 45.53
CA THR A 238 36.66 42.96 45.07
C THR A 238 38.11 42.50 45.21
N ASP A 239 39.01 43.36 45.74
CA ASP A 239 40.42 43.01 45.92
C ASP A 239 40.73 42.42 47.31
N GLU A 240 39.81 42.51 48.29
CA GLU A 240 40.08 41.94 49.65
C GLU A 240 39.57 40.52 49.88
N PHE A 241 38.83 39.92 48.93
CA PHE A 241 38.29 38.54 49.12
C PHE A 241 39.19 37.45 48.49
N HIS A 242 40.27 37.86 47.75
CA HIS A 242 41.17 36.88 47.15
C HIS A 242 42.40 36.55 48.00
N GLU A 243 42.68 37.32 49.09
CA GLU A 243 43.88 37.06 49.90
C GLU A 243 43.65 36.23 51.17
N SER A 244 42.42 35.73 51.43
CA SER A 244 42.14 34.93 52.63
C SER A 244 41.98 33.41 52.38
N LEU A 245 42.28 32.90 51.18
CA LEU A 245 42.14 31.47 50.87
C LEU A 245 43.45 30.73 50.62
N ASP A 246 44.60 31.37 50.79
CA ASP A 246 45.91 30.73 50.57
C ASP A 246 46.67 30.33 51.86
N ASN A 247 46.03 30.24 53.01
CA ASN A 247 46.72 29.80 54.24
C ASN A 247 45.84 28.85 55.07
N CYS A 248 45.68 27.61 54.59
CA CYS A 248 45.37 26.47 55.47
C CYS A 248 45.95 25.18 54.90
N ASP A 249 47.26 25.06 54.96
CA ASP A 249 47.90 23.74 54.85
C ASP A 249 48.19 23.25 56.32
N ASN A 250 47.93 21.97 56.51
CA ASN A 250 48.34 21.12 57.61
C ASN A 250 47.63 21.22 58.98
N LYS A 251 46.78 20.23 59.22
CA LYS A 251 47.05 19.21 60.25
C LYS A 251 46.00 18.14 60.36
N ASP A 252 46.46 16.92 60.31
CA ASP A 252 45.79 15.65 60.61
C ASP A 252 44.91 15.71 61.82
N ASN A 253 43.66 15.26 61.71
CA ASN A 253 42.94 14.57 62.77
C ASN A 253 41.82 13.70 62.17
N ILE A 254 42.02 12.42 62.37
CA ILE A 254 41.10 11.32 62.20
C ILE A 254 39.95 11.52 63.21
N ILE A 255 38.70 11.57 62.70
CA ILE A 255 37.50 11.34 63.51
C ILE A 255 36.68 10.23 62.81
N GLU A 256 36.49 9.16 63.58
CA GLU A 256 35.73 7.96 63.22
C GLU A 256 34.27 8.25 62.94
N GLU A 257 33.75 7.57 61.95
CA GLU A 257 32.32 7.46 61.64
C GLU A 257 31.63 6.55 62.70
N PRO A 258 30.43 6.88 63.21
CA PRO A 258 29.65 5.93 63.96
C PRO A 258 28.83 5.00 63.02
N GLU A 259 29.06 3.72 63.21
CA GLU A 259 28.28 2.62 62.64
C GLU A 259 26.80 2.71 63.03
N LEU A 260 25.92 2.66 62.08
CA LEU A 260 24.49 2.46 62.27
C LEU A 260 24.18 0.97 62.14
N ILE A 261 23.89 0.34 63.27
CA ILE A 261 23.46 -1.04 63.41
C ILE A 261 22.03 -1.18 62.91
N LEU A 262 21.80 -2.00 61.89
CA LEU A 262 20.48 -2.49 61.53
C LEU A 262 20.25 -3.85 62.17
N PRO A 263 19.08 -4.14 62.76
CA PRO A 263 18.76 -5.48 63.26
C PRO A 263 18.32 -6.42 62.14
N GLY A 264 18.82 -7.64 62.19
CA GLY A 264 18.57 -8.70 61.24
C GLY A 264 17.13 -9.22 61.27
N VAL A 265 16.74 -9.74 60.12
CA VAL A 265 15.63 -10.68 59.96
C VAL A 265 16.13 -11.87 59.15
N GLU A 266 15.89 -13.04 59.73
CA GLU A 266 16.32 -14.35 59.32
C GLU A 266 15.66 -14.85 58.05
N ASP A 267 16.37 -15.76 57.42
CA ASP A 267 16.02 -16.61 56.26
C ASP A 267 14.63 -17.24 56.32
N SER A 268 13.95 -17.22 55.15
CA SER A 268 13.05 -18.32 54.79
C SER A 268 12.94 -18.48 53.28
N ASN A 269 13.25 -19.68 52.89
CA ASN A 269 13.18 -20.35 51.58
C ASN A 269 12.05 -19.88 50.67
N VAL A 270 12.39 -19.62 49.39
CA VAL A 270 11.40 -19.61 48.30
C VAL A 270 11.82 -20.64 47.26
N GLU A 271 11.04 -21.70 47.16
CA GLU A 271 11.07 -22.70 46.12
C GLU A 271 10.58 -22.11 44.78
N ILE A 272 11.29 -22.46 43.75
CA ILE A 272 10.93 -22.22 42.35
C ILE A 272 9.82 -23.23 41.99
N ILE A 273 8.65 -22.73 41.58
CA ILE A 273 7.60 -23.57 40.96
C ILE A 273 7.47 -23.16 39.49
N ASP A 274 7.70 -24.13 38.62
CA ASP A 274 7.47 -24.13 37.20
C ASP A 274 5.96 -23.92 36.87
N SER A 275 5.71 -23.08 35.87
CA SER A 275 4.39 -22.82 35.32
C SER A 275 4.12 -23.69 34.09
N ASP A 276 3.35 -24.76 34.28
CA ASP A 276 2.55 -25.37 33.21
C ASP A 276 1.23 -25.91 33.82
N ASN A 277 0.13 -25.62 33.09
CA ASN A 277 -1.24 -26.09 33.30
C ASN A 277 -2.15 -25.32 34.25
N ILE A 278 -2.98 -24.46 33.66
CA ILE A 278 -4.36 -24.28 34.16
C ILE A 278 -5.34 -24.23 32.97
N THR A 279 -6.17 -25.26 32.90
CA THR A 279 -7.35 -25.41 32.07
C THR A 279 -8.50 -24.54 32.59
N ALA A 280 -9.32 -24.08 31.63
CA ALA A 280 -10.56 -23.35 31.87
C ALA A 280 -11.57 -24.13 32.74
N HIS A 281 -12.16 -23.45 33.70
CA HIS A 281 -13.47 -23.79 34.25
C HIS A 281 -14.33 -22.56 34.51
N ASP A 282 -15.57 -22.70 34.14
CA ASP A 282 -16.75 -21.87 34.22
C ASP A 282 -16.85 -20.87 35.39
N CYS A 283 -17.29 -19.66 35.07
CA CYS A 283 -18.13 -18.86 35.97
C CYS A 283 -19.30 -18.24 35.18
N SER A 284 -20.43 -18.91 35.28
CA SER A 284 -21.77 -18.43 34.99
C SER A 284 -22.25 -17.57 36.17
N GLU A 285 -22.17 -16.25 36.07
CA GLU A 285 -22.92 -15.27 36.89
C GLU A 285 -22.56 -13.86 36.47
N CYS A 286 -23.05 -13.41 35.33
CA CYS A 286 -23.12 -12.00 34.92
C CYS A 286 -24.07 -11.78 33.74
N SER A 287 -25.25 -12.44 33.76
CA SER A 287 -26.26 -12.24 32.69
C SER A 287 -27.55 -11.52 33.16
N ASP A 288 -27.64 -11.04 34.42
CA ASP A 288 -28.94 -10.53 34.94
C ASP A 288 -29.01 -9.01 35.17
N VAL A 289 -28.04 -8.21 34.66
CA VAL A 289 -28.10 -6.73 34.80
C VAL A 289 -28.42 -6.02 33.47
N ALA A 290 -28.34 -6.69 32.36
CA ALA A 290 -28.59 -6.08 31.05
C ALA A 290 -30.05 -6.12 30.57
N GLU A 291 -30.94 -6.83 31.29
CA GLU A 291 -32.35 -7.04 30.87
C GLU A 291 -33.37 -6.22 31.65
N ARG A 292 -32.94 -5.43 32.66
CA ARG A 292 -33.83 -4.56 33.46
C ARG A 292 -33.89 -3.08 33.05
N LEU A 293 -33.16 -2.67 31.98
CA LEU A 293 -33.20 -1.28 31.48
C LEU A 293 -33.88 -1.10 30.12
N ARG A 294 -34.66 -2.06 29.67
CA ARG A 294 -35.42 -2.00 28.39
C ARG A 294 -36.96 -1.98 28.53
N GLN A 295 -37.47 -1.77 29.69
CA GLN A 295 -38.94 -1.59 29.89
C GLN A 295 -39.16 -0.37 30.80
N GLU A 296 -39.23 0.79 30.17
CA GLU A 296 -40.00 1.98 30.58
C GLU A 296 -39.62 3.13 29.68
N ASN A 297 -40.36 3.34 28.64
CA ASN A 297 -40.90 4.63 28.17
C ASN A 297 -41.64 4.44 26.85
N ILE A 298 -42.94 4.44 27.01
CA ILE A 298 -43.96 4.62 25.99
C ILE A 298 -44.46 6.07 26.15
N ASP A 299 -44.72 6.68 24.99
CA ASP A 299 -45.56 7.84 24.71
C ASP A 299 -44.84 9.10 24.27
N GLY A 300 -44.82 9.34 22.98
CA GLY A 300 -45.71 10.27 22.28
C GLY A 300 -45.18 11.70 22.20
N ALA A 301 -44.54 12.06 21.05
CA ALA A 301 -44.84 13.31 20.37
C ALA A 301 -44.11 13.37 19.01
N GLU A 302 -44.89 13.41 17.96
CA GLU A 302 -44.49 13.76 16.59
C GLU A 302 -44.01 15.20 16.53
N ILE A 303 -42.82 15.43 15.93
CA ILE A 303 -42.46 16.75 15.38
C ILE A 303 -41.87 16.52 13.98
N GLU A 304 -42.58 17.04 12.98
CA GLU A 304 -42.20 17.06 11.58
C GLU A 304 -40.89 17.82 11.32
N PRO A 305 -40.05 17.42 10.32
CA PRO A 305 -38.85 18.15 9.94
C PRO A 305 -39.17 19.23 8.90
N VAL A 306 -38.77 20.46 9.20
CA VAL A 306 -38.80 21.61 8.28
C VAL A 306 -37.62 21.50 7.28
N PRO A 307 -37.82 21.69 5.96
CA PRO A 307 -36.74 21.53 4.98
C PRO A 307 -35.88 22.80 4.86
N MET A 308 -34.54 22.63 5.00
CA MET A 308 -33.60 23.68 4.66
C MET A 308 -33.43 23.82 3.14
N ARG A 309 -33.75 24.99 2.63
CA ARG A 309 -33.50 25.45 1.26
C ARG A 309 -32.00 25.61 1.00
N ARG A 310 -31.53 24.98 -0.08
CA ARG A 310 -30.25 25.26 -0.73
C ARG A 310 -30.24 26.66 -1.34
N GLY A 311 -29.37 27.54 -0.89
CA GLY A 311 -29.05 28.81 -1.54
C GLY A 311 -27.97 28.60 -2.61
N ARG A 312 -28.31 28.92 -3.84
CA ARG A 312 -27.45 28.91 -5.03
C ARG A 312 -26.65 30.23 -5.07
N ALA A 313 -25.30 30.11 -5.17
CA ALA A 313 -24.44 31.28 -5.39
C ALA A 313 -24.60 31.82 -6.81
N VAL A 314 -24.83 33.14 -6.91
CA VAL A 314 -24.80 33.90 -8.16
C VAL A 314 -23.42 34.54 -8.27
N ARG A 315 -22.79 34.30 -9.42
CA ARG A 315 -21.61 35.02 -9.91
C ARG A 315 -22.01 36.47 -10.21
N ASN A 316 -21.14 37.41 -9.87
CA ASN A 316 -20.94 38.57 -10.73
C ASN A 316 -19.50 39.03 -10.67
N ALA A 317 -18.94 39.11 -11.87
CA ALA A 317 -17.65 39.72 -12.17
C ALA A 317 -17.88 41.21 -12.36
N GLU A 318 -16.90 42.01 -11.94
CA GLU A 318 -16.56 43.25 -12.67
C GLU A 318 -15.17 43.75 -12.24
N ARG A 319 -14.38 43.93 -13.21
CA ARG A 319 -13.13 44.58 -13.52
C ARG A 319 -13.03 46.03 -13.00
N LYS A 320 -11.80 46.39 -12.64
CA LYS A 320 -10.98 47.51 -13.18
C LYS A 320 -9.72 47.63 -12.28
N ASP A 321 -8.59 47.43 -12.77
CA ASP A 321 -7.56 48.18 -13.52
C ASP A 321 -7.03 49.43 -12.77
N TYR A 322 -5.68 49.58 -12.90
CA TYR A 322 -4.72 50.66 -12.63
C TYR A 322 -4.10 50.59 -11.23
N GLU A 323 -2.80 50.65 -10.99
CA GLU A 323 -1.69 51.19 -11.79
C GLU A 323 -0.38 50.59 -11.32
N GLU A 324 0.53 50.35 -12.25
CA GLU A 324 1.96 50.18 -12.02
C GLU A 324 2.58 51.45 -11.46
N VAL A 325 3.43 51.33 -10.41
CA VAL A 325 4.51 52.30 -10.20
C VAL A 325 5.80 51.55 -9.94
N VAL A 326 6.67 51.67 -10.88
CA VAL A 326 8.10 51.48 -10.93
C VAL A 326 8.79 52.07 -9.70
N CYS A 327 9.66 51.30 -9.03
CA CYS A 327 10.86 51.92 -8.49
C CYS A 327 12.05 50.97 -8.37
N SER A 328 12.98 51.29 -9.14
CA SER A 328 14.38 51.06 -9.24
C SER A 328 15.18 50.80 -7.96
N LYS A 329 16.21 50.00 -8.24
CA LYS A 329 17.48 49.78 -7.53
C LYS A 329 18.04 51.02 -6.83
N SER A 330 18.52 50.84 -5.63
CA SER A 330 19.85 51.38 -5.29
C SER A 330 20.51 50.54 -4.19
N MET A 331 21.68 50.08 -4.51
CA MET A 331 22.71 49.59 -3.60
C MET A 331 23.36 50.76 -2.92
N LYS A 332 23.89 50.52 -1.75
CA LYS A 332 25.15 50.93 -1.13
C LYS A 332 25.11 51.83 0.11
N GLU A 333 25.93 51.34 1.00
CA GLU A 333 26.77 52.01 1.98
C GLU A 333 26.21 52.17 3.39
N GLY A 334 26.97 51.55 4.27
CA GLY A 334 26.83 51.58 5.70
C GLY A 334 27.08 52.97 6.30
N LYS A 335 26.42 53.20 7.37
CA LYS A 335 26.89 54.00 8.49
C LYS A 335 26.19 53.58 9.77
N THR A 336 26.99 53.23 10.73
CA THR A 336 26.63 53.14 12.13
C THR A 336 26.09 54.47 12.64
N ASP A 337 24.84 54.48 13.06
CA ASP A 337 24.31 55.48 13.95
C ASP A 337 23.44 54.81 15.01
N ILE A 338 23.93 54.80 16.22
CA ILE A 338 23.23 54.41 17.43
C ILE A 338 22.30 55.57 17.78
N GLY A 339 20.98 55.38 17.54
CA GLY A 339 19.92 56.33 17.90
C GLY A 339 18.82 55.64 18.69
N GLU A 340 18.64 56.08 19.90
CA GLU A 340 17.67 55.58 20.92
C GLU A 340 16.18 55.60 20.51
N GLY A 341 15.83 55.94 19.29
CA GLY A 341 14.43 56.02 18.82
C GLY A 341 13.88 54.76 18.12
N ASN A 342 14.69 53.69 17.90
CA ASN A 342 14.31 52.63 16.96
C ASN A 342 13.63 51.41 17.59
N ASN A 343 13.69 51.24 18.93
CA ASN A 343 13.14 50.07 19.58
C ASN A 343 11.61 50.14 19.82
N SER A 344 11.08 51.33 20.11
CA SER A 344 9.63 51.54 20.30
C SER A 344 8.83 51.32 19.00
N ASN A 345 9.42 51.74 17.84
CA ASN A 345 8.81 51.55 16.53
C ASN A 345 8.88 50.11 16.02
N ARG A 346 9.87 49.32 16.46
CA ARG A 346 9.93 47.87 16.16
C ARG A 346 8.91 47.08 17.00
N LEU A 347 8.74 47.44 18.26
CA LEU A 347 7.75 46.81 19.17
C LEU A 347 6.33 47.08 18.70
N SER A 348 6.03 48.36 18.37
CA SER A 348 4.71 48.78 17.87
C SER A 348 4.33 48.06 16.55
N ARG A 349 5.30 47.85 15.63
CA ARG A 349 5.09 47.07 14.42
C ARG A 349 4.85 45.58 14.73
N ARG A 350 5.58 44.97 15.67
CA ARG A 350 5.37 43.57 16.10
C ARG A 350 4.01 43.38 16.78
N LEU A 351 3.54 44.36 17.56
CA LEU A 351 2.24 44.34 18.25
C LEU A 351 1.08 44.43 17.25
N ASN A 352 1.18 45.25 16.23
CA ASN A 352 0.14 45.36 15.17
C ASN A 352 0.10 44.11 14.27
N ASP A 353 1.14 43.29 14.28
CA ASP A 353 1.24 42.08 13.46
C ASP A 353 0.61 40.82 14.08
N ILE A 354 0.16 40.85 15.36
CA ILE A 354 -0.53 39.70 15.97
C ILE A 354 -1.82 39.39 15.23
N GLY A 355 -2.52 40.41 14.71
CA GLY A 355 -3.77 40.28 13.93
C GLY A 355 -3.60 40.20 12.41
N SER A 356 -2.42 40.51 11.84
CA SER A 356 -2.21 40.58 10.41
C SER A 356 -1.56 39.31 9.84
N THR A 357 -2.05 38.84 8.70
CA THR A 357 -1.49 37.71 7.96
C THR A 357 -0.25 38.14 7.16
N SER A 358 0.84 38.50 7.84
CA SER A 358 2.10 38.76 7.16
C SER A 358 2.69 37.44 6.63
N ARG A 359 2.93 37.35 5.31
CA ARG A 359 3.50 36.20 4.61
C ARG A 359 4.95 35.86 5.03
N TYR A 360 5.60 36.71 5.81
CA TYR A 360 7.03 36.58 6.17
C TYR A 360 7.28 35.72 7.42
N ASP A 361 6.24 35.31 8.13
CA ASP A 361 6.34 34.59 9.41
C ASP A 361 6.22 33.08 9.35
N GLU A 362 5.97 32.49 8.18
CA GLU A 362 5.89 31.03 8.05
C GLU A 362 7.27 30.41 7.87
N MET A 363 7.53 29.31 8.55
CA MET A 363 8.73 28.51 8.35
C MET A 363 8.78 28.03 6.88
N GLY A 364 9.90 28.31 6.18
CA GLY A 364 10.04 27.92 4.77
C GLY A 364 10.11 26.40 4.58
N LEU A 365 9.61 25.91 3.44
CA LEU A 365 9.62 24.47 3.09
C LEU A 365 10.98 23.80 3.28
N ALA A 366 12.08 24.50 2.99
CA ALA A 366 13.44 23.98 3.18
C ALA A 366 13.74 23.64 4.65
N ASN A 367 13.24 24.44 5.59
CA ASN A 367 13.38 24.19 7.03
C ASN A 367 12.48 23.02 7.47
N GLU A 368 11.26 22.93 6.92
CA GLU A 368 10.35 21.81 7.18
C GLU A 368 10.96 20.47 6.73
N ILE A 369 11.51 20.43 5.50
CA ILE A 369 12.22 19.24 4.98
C ILE A 369 13.42 18.90 5.85
N ARG A 370 14.22 19.89 6.23
CA ARG A 370 15.39 19.66 7.09
C ARG A 370 14.99 19.10 8.46
N LEU A 371 14.00 19.68 9.11
CA LEU A 371 13.54 19.22 10.42
C LEU A 371 12.88 17.85 10.32
N GLY A 372 12.08 17.58 9.29
CA GLY A 372 11.49 16.26 9.04
C GLY A 372 12.56 15.20 8.81
N THR A 373 13.56 15.48 7.97
CA THR A 373 14.69 14.57 7.72
C THR A 373 15.53 14.35 8.98
N ARG A 374 15.89 15.44 9.69
CA ARG A 374 16.64 15.36 10.94
C ARG A 374 15.91 14.50 11.96
N ASN A 375 14.60 14.69 12.11
CA ASN A 375 13.78 13.95 13.06
C ASN A 375 13.66 12.47 12.67
N ALA A 376 13.55 12.16 11.38
CA ALA A 376 13.51 10.79 10.88
C ALA A 376 14.73 9.98 11.35
N PHE A 377 15.94 10.55 11.30
CA PHE A 377 17.19 9.83 11.56
C PHE A 377 17.77 9.97 12.98
N ASN A 378 17.34 10.96 13.77
CA ASN A 378 17.96 11.26 15.07
C ASN A 378 17.60 10.26 16.20
N LEU A 379 16.56 9.43 16.04
CA LEU A 379 16.15 8.41 17.01
C LEU A 379 16.25 7.01 16.38
N PRO A 380 17.44 6.39 16.37
CA PRO A 380 17.71 5.18 15.59
C PRO A 380 16.76 4.01 15.94
N THR A 381 16.47 3.75 17.21
CA THR A 381 15.56 2.67 17.62
C THR A 381 14.13 2.89 17.11
N LYS A 382 13.61 4.12 17.27
CA LYS A 382 12.25 4.46 16.81
C LYS A 382 12.19 4.54 15.27
N PHE A 383 13.30 4.96 14.63
CA PHE A 383 13.45 4.92 13.18
C PHE A 383 13.39 3.49 12.67
N ILE A 384 14.21 2.59 13.20
CA ILE A 384 14.27 1.19 12.78
C ILE A 384 12.90 0.52 12.95
N LEU A 385 12.25 0.72 14.09
CA LEU A 385 10.93 0.14 14.34
C LEU A 385 9.89 0.64 13.31
N LEU A 386 9.83 1.95 13.08
CA LEU A 386 8.89 2.54 12.13
C LEU A 386 9.21 2.10 10.69
N PHE A 387 10.50 2.02 10.35
CA PHE A 387 10.98 1.56 9.05
C PHE A 387 10.61 0.09 8.78
N ILE A 388 10.80 -0.80 9.74
CA ILE A 388 10.38 -2.22 9.64
C ILE A 388 8.87 -2.33 9.42
N ILE A 389 8.08 -1.51 10.15
CA ILE A 389 6.62 -1.49 9.97
C ILE A 389 6.25 -1.06 8.54
N TYR A 390 6.90 -0.03 8.01
CA TYR A 390 6.63 0.44 6.66
C TYR A 390 7.06 -0.57 5.59
N ILE A 391 8.20 -1.28 5.76
CA ILE A 391 8.59 -2.41 4.90
C ILE A 391 7.51 -3.49 4.97
N PHE A 392 7.11 -3.92 6.17
CA PHE A 392 6.07 -4.94 6.32
C PHE A 392 4.75 -4.56 5.62
N VAL A 393 4.31 -3.32 5.79
CA VAL A 393 3.07 -2.83 5.14
C VAL A 393 3.24 -2.79 3.62
N ALA A 394 4.35 -2.26 3.11
CA ALA A 394 4.59 -2.14 1.68
C ALA A 394 4.72 -3.52 1.02
N THR A 395 5.49 -4.44 1.63
CA THR A 395 5.61 -5.83 1.16
C THR A 395 4.26 -6.56 1.19
N SER A 396 3.45 -6.39 2.25
CA SER A 396 2.14 -7.03 2.37
C SER A 396 1.15 -6.52 1.33
N VAL A 397 1.10 -5.20 1.11
CA VAL A 397 0.23 -4.58 0.09
C VAL A 397 0.65 -5.01 -1.31
N LEU A 398 1.97 -4.99 -1.60
CA LEU A 398 2.52 -5.44 -2.87
C LEU A 398 2.22 -6.93 -3.10
N GLY A 399 2.46 -7.78 -2.10
CA GLY A 399 2.21 -9.21 -2.17
C GLY A 399 0.74 -9.52 -2.43
N GLN A 400 -0.17 -8.90 -1.69
CA GLN A 400 -1.61 -9.09 -1.89
C GLN A 400 -2.08 -8.60 -3.27
N TYR A 401 -1.56 -7.48 -3.75
CA TYR A 401 -1.89 -6.98 -5.08
C TYR A 401 -1.33 -7.89 -6.17
N ALA A 402 -0.09 -8.34 -6.06
CA ALA A 402 0.56 -9.23 -7.01
C ALA A 402 -0.14 -10.59 -7.07
N THR A 403 -0.50 -11.19 -5.93
CA THR A 403 -1.25 -12.45 -5.90
C THR A 403 -2.64 -12.31 -6.48
N THR A 404 -3.31 -11.17 -6.26
CA THR A 404 -4.61 -10.89 -6.88
C THR A 404 -4.49 -10.80 -8.40
N LYS A 405 -3.45 -10.13 -8.91
CA LYS A 405 -3.18 -10.05 -10.35
C LYS A 405 -2.85 -11.42 -10.95
N ASP A 406 -2.02 -12.22 -10.29
CA ASP A 406 -1.70 -13.59 -10.71
C ASP A 406 -2.97 -14.45 -10.77
N GLU A 407 -3.81 -14.38 -9.74
CA GLU A 407 -5.08 -15.12 -9.71
C GLU A 407 -6.08 -14.68 -10.78
N LEU A 408 -6.24 -13.38 -10.98
CA LEU A 408 -7.09 -12.85 -12.06
C LEU A 408 -6.56 -13.27 -13.43
N HIS A 409 -5.23 -13.27 -13.61
CA HIS A 409 -4.61 -13.75 -14.83
C HIS A 409 -4.82 -15.25 -15.03
N ARG A 410 -4.66 -16.06 -13.98
CA ARG A 410 -4.96 -17.50 -14.02
C ARG A 410 -6.41 -17.78 -14.40
N GLN A 411 -7.36 -17.03 -13.84
CA GLN A 411 -8.77 -17.15 -14.21
C GLN A 411 -9.00 -16.74 -15.68
N GLU A 412 -8.25 -15.78 -16.19
CA GLU A 412 -8.30 -15.38 -17.60
C GLU A 412 -7.72 -16.46 -18.53
N VAL A 413 -6.61 -17.07 -18.14
CA VAL A 413 -5.94 -18.14 -18.91
C VAL A 413 -6.72 -19.45 -18.88
N ASN A 414 -7.19 -19.84 -17.70
CA ASN A 414 -7.90 -21.10 -17.52
C ASN A 414 -9.32 -21.06 -18.05
N GLY A 415 -9.93 -19.89 -18.19
CA GLY A 415 -11.26 -19.61 -18.74
C GLY A 415 -12.30 -20.73 -18.52
N LEU A 416 -13.57 -20.44 -18.70
CA LEU A 416 -14.59 -21.49 -18.72
C LEU A 416 -14.82 -21.96 -20.16
N THR A 417 -15.01 -23.26 -20.36
CA THR A 417 -15.42 -23.83 -21.63
C THR A 417 -16.64 -23.09 -22.18
N ASN A 418 -16.59 -22.67 -23.43
CA ASN A 418 -17.76 -22.09 -24.06
C ASN A 418 -18.32 -23.09 -25.09
N GLN A 419 -19.54 -22.83 -25.56
CA GLN A 419 -20.25 -23.72 -26.46
C GLN A 419 -19.54 -23.97 -27.83
N PHE A 420 -18.59 -23.09 -28.22
CA PHE A 420 -17.95 -23.16 -29.52
C PHE A 420 -16.49 -23.60 -29.45
N PHE A 421 -15.80 -23.33 -28.37
CA PHE A 421 -14.37 -23.59 -28.26
C PHE A 421 -14.07 -24.22 -26.88
N ASN A 422 -13.51 -25.45 -26.94
CA ASN A 422 -13.05 -26.11 -25.71
C ASN A 422 -11.70 -25.60 -25.23
N ASN A 423 -10.83 -25.19 -26.18
CA ASN A 423 -9.53 -24.62 -25.84
C ASN A 423 -9.58 -23.10 -25.93
N ILE A 424 -9.81 -22.46 -24.80
CA ILE A 424 -9.87 -20.99 -24.63
C ILE A 424 -8.57 -20.41 -24.07
N SER A 425 -7.44 -21.05 -24.34
CA SER A 425 -6.11 -20.56 -23.93
C SER A 425 -5.89 -19.11 -24.37
N SER A 426 -5.39 -18.28 -23.46
CA SER A 426 -5.21 -16.83 -23.70
C SER A 426 -4.12 -16.51 -24.73
N ASP A 427 -3.24 -17.46 -25.04
CA ASP A 427 -2.21 -17.36 -26.06
C ASP A 427 -2.69 -17.75 -27.46
N ARG A 428 -3.93 -18.27 -27.61
CA ARG A 428 -4.53 -18.72 -28.85
C ARG A 428 -5.19 -17.57 -29.61
N ILE A 429 -4.88 -17.48 -30.92
CA ILE A 429 -5.47 -16.54 -31.88
C ILE A 429 -6.05 -17.36 -33.02
N ILE A 430 -7.35 -17.31 -33.22
CA ILE A 430 -8.01 -17.90 -34.35
C ILE A 430 -7.88 -16.95 -35.54
N VAL A 431 -7.50 -17.47 -36.69
CA VAL A 431 -7.31 -16.71 -37.94
C VAL A 431 -8.16 -17.31 -39.03
N LYS A 432 -8.88 -16.46 -39.76
CA LYS A 432 -9.63 -16.79 -40.99
C LYS A 432 -9.30 -15.78 -42.09
N LYS A 433 -9.46 -16.19 -43.36
CA LYS A 433 -9.45 -15.23 -44.44
C LYS A 433 -10.80 -14.52 -44.57
N LYS A 434 -10.78 -13.26 -44.98
CA LYS A 434 -12.02 -12.45 -45.14
C LYS A 434 -12.91 -12.93 -46.23
N ASP A 435 -12.35 -13.48 -47.30
CA ASP A 435 -13.03 -14.09 -48.45
C ASP A 435 -13.51 -15.53 -48.19
N ASN A 436 -13.29 -16.04 -47.00
CA ASN A 436 -13.58 -17.41 -46.59
C ASN A 436 -12.91 -18.48 -47.48
N SER A 437 -11.80 -18.20 -48.16
CA SER A 437 -11.00 -19.18 -48.87
C SER A 437 -10.12 -20.01 -47.91
N ALA A 438 -9.69 -21.21 -48.38
CA ALA A 438 -8.77 -22.05 -47.64
C ALA A 438 -7.38 -21.41 -47.55
N PHE A 439 -6.63 -21.74 -46.50
CA PHE A 439 -5.23 -21.33 -46.33
C PHE A 439 -4.31 -22.08 -47.26
N THR A 440 -3.33 -21.38 -47.80
CA THR A 440 -2.28 -21.93 -48.66
C THR A 440 -0.96 -22.03 -47.88
N ASP A 441 0.02 -22.81 -48.42
CA ASP A 441 1.34 -22.89 -47.81
C ASP A 441 2.06 -21.52 -47.76
N GLU A 442 1.74 -20.62 -48.69
CA GLU A 442 2.25 -19.26 -48.67
C GLU A 442 1.71 -18.46 -47.45
N ASP A 443 0.44 -18.66 -47.13
CA ASP A 443 -0.19 -18.04 -45.95
C ASP A 443 0.49 -18.52 -44.67
N TYR A 444 0.73 -19.83 -44.52
CA TYR A 444 1.42 -20.38 -43.35
C TYR A 444 2.84 -19.83 -43.22
N ASN A 445 3.57 -19.73 -44.36
CA ASN A 445 4.92 -19.18 -44.36
C ASN A 445 4.95 -17.71 -43.98
N LYS A 446 3.94 -16.94 -44.36
CA LYS A 446 3.82 -15.54 -43.98
C LYS A 446 3.51 -15.39 -42.48
N LEU A 447 2.57 -16.16 -41.95
CA LEU A 447 2.14 -16.10 -40.58
C LEU A 447 3.21 -16.62 -39.59
N SER A 448 3.94 -17.68 -39.98
CA SER A 448 5.01 -18.26 -39.14
C SER A 448 6.23 -17.32 -38.93
N LYS A 449 6.44 -16.37 -39.84
CA LYS A 449 7.52 -15.36 -39.73
C LYS A 449 7.19 -14.19 -38.84
N ILE A 450 5.97 -14.09 -38.35
CA ILE A 450 5.56 -13.02 -37.42
C ILE A 450 6.27 -13.24 -36.07
N LYS A 451 6.90 -12.19 -35.56
CA LYS A 451 7.62 -12.24 -34.30
C LYS A 451 6.67 -12.66 -33.15
N HIS A 452 7.15 -13.50 -32.23
CA HIS A 452 6.40 -14.04 -31.10
C HIS A 452 5.34 -15.08 -31.43
N VAL A 453 5.22 -15.54 -32.69
CA VAL A 453 4.43 -16.73 -33.06
C VAL A 453 5.23 -17.96 -32.62
N LYS A 454 4.66 -18.78 -31.73
CA LYS A 454 5.25 -20.03 -31.24
C LYS A 454 5.04 -21.17 -32.24
N ASN A 455 3.78 -21.37 -32.61
CA ASN A 455 3.40 -22.39 -33.61
C ASN A 455 2.05 -22.04 -34.26
N ILE A 456 1.76 -22.70 -35.38
CA ILE A 456 0.50 -22.62 -36.09
C ILE A 456 -0.08 -24.02 -36.18
N VAL A 457 -1.32 -24.18 -35.75
CA VAL A 457 -2.09 -25.39 -35.92
C VAL A 457 -2.99 -25.22 -37.15
N LYS A 458 -2.70 -26.00 -38.18
CA LYS A 458 -3.45 -25.97 -39.47
C LYS A 458 -4.84 -26.57 -39.25
N GLU A 459 -4.92 -27.67 -38.56
CA GLU A 459 -6.14 -28.44 -38.25
C GLU A 459 -6.77 -27.87 -36.96
N ASP A 460 -7.32 -26.67 -37.02
CA ASP A 460 -7.85 -25.95 -35.88
C ASP A 460 -8.88 -26.72 -35.04
N LEU A 461 -9.69 -27.55 -35.70
CA LEU A 461 -10.78 -28.30 -35.06
C LEU A 461 -10.28 -29.25 -33.97
N VAL A 462 -9.10 -29.86 -34.12
CA VAL A 462 -8.56 -30.80 -33.14
C VAL A 462 -8.17 -30.14 -31.84
N VAL A 463 -7.87 -28.83 -31.85
CA VAL A 463 -7.52 -28.04 -30.64
C VAL A 463 -8.72 -27.92 -29.71
N ASP A 464 -9.93 -28.02 -30.28
CA ASP A 464 -11.19 -27.93 -29.52
C ASP A 464 -11.83 -29.31 -29.25
N THR A 465 -11.22 -30.41 -29.72
CA THR A 465 -11.72 -31.76 -29.51
C THR A 465 -11.06 -32.33 -28.26
N THR A 466 -11.86 -32.74 -27.29
CA THR A 466 -11.38 -33.43 -26.09
C THR A 466 -11.37 -34.93 -26.33
N LEU A 467 -10.20 -35.53 -26.18
CA LEU A 467 -9.99 -36.95 -26.40
C LEU A 467 -9.48 -37.63 -25.14
N SER A 468 -9.75 -38.91 -25.01
CA SER A 468 -9.14 -39.81 -24.03
C SER A 468 -8.51 -41.01 -24.69
N ILE A 469 -7.54 -41.65 -24.02
CA ILE A 469 -7.02 -42.97 -24.41
C ILE A 469 -7.80 -44.02 -23.65
N ASN A 470 -8.08 -45.12 -24.33
CA ASN A 470 -8.73 -46.31 -23.72
C ASN A 470 -7.74 -47.00 -22.78
N SER A 471 -7.62 -46.53 -21.55
CA SER A 471 -6.72 -47.05 -20.51
C SER A 471 -7.40 -47.03 -19.13
N ASN A 472 -6.79 -47.72 -18.17
CA ASN A 472 -7.27 -47.73 -16.77
C ASN A 472 -7.01 -46.38 -16.05
N ILE A 473 -6.34 -45.43 -16.72
CA ILE A 473 -5.98 -44.14 -16.18
C ILE A 473 -6.80 -43.08 -16.89
N PHE A 474 -7.38 -42.18 -16.11
CA PHE A 474 -8.18 -41.08 -16.64
C PHE A 474 -7.27 -39.97 -17.23
N VAL A 475 -7.06 -40.00 -18.52
CA VAL A 475 -6.20 -39.07 -19.28
C VAL A 475 -7.04 -38.48 -20.40
N THR A 476 -7.43 -37.26 -20.26
CA THR A 476 -8.30 -36.56 -21.23
C THR A 476 -7.74 -35.21 -21.61
N GLY A 477 -7.90 -34.85 -22.88
CA GLY A 477 -7.47 -33.50 -23.30
C GLY A 477 -7.42 -33.37 -24.84
N PRO A 478 -7.04 -32.15 -25.33
CA PRO A 478 -6.99 -31.86 -26.75
C PRO A 478 -5.69 -32.35 -27.43
N LEU A 479 -5.75 -32.58 -28.74
CA LEU A 479 -4.58 -32.78 -29.58
C LEU A 479 -3.88 -31.44 -29.84
N ASN A 480 -2.54 -31.45 -29.81
CA ASN A 480 -1.69 -30.34 -30.19
C ASN A 480 -0.68 -30.79 -31.24
N PRO A 481 -1.05 -30.67 -32.53
CA PRO A 481 -0.19 -31.11 -33.60
C PRO A 481 0.98 -30.17 -33.87
N GLY A 482 2.03 -30.70 -34.49
CA GLY A 482 3.17 -29.93 -35.01
C GLY A 482 4.07 -29.29 -33.95
N GLN A 483 3.97 -29.70 -32.68
CA GLN A 483 4.85 -29.20 -31.63
C GLN A 483 6.27 -29.80 -31.78
N LYS A 484 7.27 -28.92 -31.78
CA LYS A 484 8.68 -29.33 -31.72
C LYS A 484 9.04 -29.66 -30.27
N ILE A 485 9.34 -30.92 -30.02
CA ILE A 485 9.73 -31.42 -28.70
C ILE A 485 11.24 -31.69 -28.71
N SER A 486 11.96 -31.18 -27.74
CA SER A 486 13.36 -31.52 -27.53
C SER A 486 13.49 -32.68 -26.54
N ALA A 487 14.53 -33.50 -26.68
CA ALA A 487 14.77 -34.62 -25.78
C ALA A 487 14.90 -34.18 -24.31
N ASN A 488 15.36 -32.95 -24.06
CA ASN A 488 15.51 -32.37 -22.72
C ASN A 488 14.18 -31.99 -22.07
N GLU A 489 13.10 -31.93 -22.81
CA GLU A 489 11.75 -31.61 -22.29
C GLU A 489 11.02 -32.85 -21.80
N LEU A 490 11.41 -34.05 -22.30
CA LEU A 490 10.82 -35.31 -21.88
C LEU A 490 11.15 -35.60 -20.41
N THR A 491 10.11 -35.86 -19.63
CA THR A 491 10.29 -36.36 -18.26
C THR A 491 10.50 -37.88 -18.28
N TYR A 492 9.80 -38.59 -19.17
CA TYR A 492 9.91 -40.04 -19.38
C TYR A 492 9.73 -40.40 -20.86
N GLY A 493 10.33 -41.50 -21.33
CA GLY A 493 10.15 -42.08 -22.65
C GLY A 493 11.09 -41.54 -23.73
N THR A 494 10.65 -41.63 -24.99
CA THR A 494 11.41 -41.24 -26.18
C THR A 494 10.65 -40.28 -27.06
N LEU A 495 11.37 -39.62 -27.99
CA LEU A 495 10.73 -38.75 -28.96
C LEU A 495 9.83 -39.56 -29.93
N PRO A 496 8.73 -38.98 -30.44
CA PRO A 496 7.88 -39.63 -31.43
C PRO A 496 8.62 -39.84 -32.77
N GLU A 497 8.51 -41.01 -33.34
CA GLU A 497 9.13 -41.38 -34.63
C GLU A 497 8.11 -41.62 -35.74
N LYS A 498 6.90 -42.10 -35.39
CA LYS A 498 5.85 -42.44 -36.33
C LYS A 498 4.71 -41.45 -36.30
N ASP A 499 3.93 -41.39 -37.36
CA ASP A 499 2.77 -40.51 -37.46
C ASP A 499 1.71 -40.74 -36.38
N ASN A 500 1.54 -41.96 -35.89
CA ASN A 500 0.58 -42.30 -34.82
C ASN A 500 1.22 -42.29 -33.45
N ASP A 501 2.44 -41.77 -33.28
CA ASP A 501 3.09 -41.59 -31.97
C ASP A 501 2.56 -40.32 -31.32
N ILE A 502 2.30 -40.37 -29.99
CA ILE A 502 1.85 -39.26 -29.20
C ILE A 502 2.70 -39.10 -27.94
N VAL A 503 2.84 -37.87 -27.48
CA VAL A 503 3.48 -37.52 -26.20
C VAL A 503 2.44 -36.89 -25.32
N LEU A 504 2.31 -37.40 -24.08
CA LEU A 504 1.39 -36.88 -23.10
C LEU A 504 2.04 -35.70 -22.33
N VAL A 505 1.36 -34.60 -22.25
CA VAL A 505 1.87 -33.41 -21.59
C VAL A 505 0.94 -33.04 -20.43
N THR A 506 1.50 -32.85 -19.25
CA THR A 506 0.78 -32.43 -18.04
C THR A 506 1.64 -31.47 -17.19
N ASP A 507 1.15 -31.06 -16.05
CA ASP A 507 1.92 -30.30 -15.07
C ASP A 507 1.82 -30.91 -13.65
N LYS A 508 2.72 -30.49 -12.77
CA LYS A 508 2.78 -31.01 -11.39
C LYS A 508 1.53 -30.75 -10.55
N THR A 509 0.69 -29.80 -10.95
CA THR A 509 -0.54 -29.43 -10.22
C THR A 509 -1.74 -30.22 -10.71
N ALA A 510 -1.67 -30.84 -11.88
CA ALA A 510 -2.74 -31.66 -12.43
C ALA A 510 -2.80 -33.03 -11.75
N GLN A 511 -4.01 -33.50 -11.49
CA GLN A 511 -4.25 -34.84 -10.92
C GLN A 511 -3.59 -35.97 -11.73
N ALA A 512 -3.64 -35.88 -13.06
CA ALA A 512 -3.01 -36.82 -13.97
C ALA A 512 -1.49 -36.97 -13.77
N SER A 513 -0.82 -35.98 -13.22
CA SER A 513 0.63 -36.02 -13.00
C SER A 513 1.05 -37.17 -12.08
N GLY A 514 0.27 -37.42 -11.02
CA GLY A 514 0.50 -38.53 -10.09
C GLY A 514 0.26 -39.86 -10.75
N ASP A 515 -0.87 -39.98 -11.45
CA ASP A 515 -1.30 -41.19 -12.13
C ASP A 515 -0.34 -41.60 -13.27
N LEU A 516 0.07 -40.63 -14.11
CA LEU A 516 1.04 -40.83 -15.19
C LEU A 516 2.42 -41.23 -14.66
N LYS A 517 2.84 -40.67 -13.52
CA LYS A 517 4.13 -41.01 -12.90
C LYS A 517 4.13 -42.44 -12.35
N SER A 518 3.03 -42.84 -11.68
CA SER A 518 2.90 -44.16 -11.08
C SER A 518 2.76 -45.27 -12.11
N ASN A 519 2.08 -45.00 -13.23
CA ASN A 519 1.75 -46.01 -14.24
C ASN A 519 2.53 -45.80 -15.56
N LYS A 520 3.67 -45.11 -15.54
CA LYS A 520 4.47 -44.81 -16.74
C LYS A 520 4.84 -46.03 -17.56
N ASP A 521 5.13 -47.17 -16.92
CA ASP A 521 5.57 -48.44 -17.56
C ASP A 521 4.40 -49.16 -18.24
N GLU A 522 3.15 -48.90 -17.83
CA GLU A 522 1.93 -49.39 -18.45
C GLU A 522 1.48 -48.52 -19.64
N ILE A 523 1.99 -47.30 -19.77
CA ILE A 523 1.58 -46.32 -20.75
C ILE A 523 2.62 -46.17 -21.88
N ILE A 524 3.91 -46.01 -21.49
CA ILE A 524 4.97 -45.75 -22.48
C ILE A 524 5.24 -46.99 -23.32
N GLY A 525 5.26 -46.80 -24.65
CA GLY A 525 5.46 -47.82 -25.63
C GLY A 525 4.21 -48.66 -25.96
N LYS A 526 3.08 -48.42 -25.26
CA LYS A 526 1.82 -49.14 -25.52
C LYS A 526 0.94 -48.42 -26.53
N GLU A 527 0.07 -49.20 -27.14
CA GLU A 527 -0.89 -48.73 -28.13
C GLU A 527 -2.29 -48.64 -27.55
N PHE A 528 -2.97 -47.54 -27.81
CA PHE A 528 -4.29 -47.22 -27.30
C PHE A 528 -5.22 -46.75 -28.42
N GLU A 529 -6.50 -46.92 -28.24
CA GLU A 529 -7.53 -46.29 -29.07
C GLU A 529 -7.87 -44.92 -28.50
N LEU A 530 -8.08 -43.93 -29.36
CA LEU A 530 -8.56 -42.61 -28.98
C LEU A 530 -10.09 -42.62 -28.94
N ILE A 531 -10.62 -42.08 -27.85
CA ILE A 531 -12.06 -41.94 -27.61
C ILE A 531 -12.40 -40.44 -27.62
N ASP A 532 -13.47 -40.07 -28.31
CA ASP A 532 -14.04 -38.72 -28.24
C ASP A 532 -14.83 -38.58 -26.94
N ASP A 533 -14.38 -37.79 -26.01
CA ASP A 533 -15.02 -37.60 -24.71
C ASP A 533 -16.45 -37.01 -24.82
N ALA A 534 -16.73 -36.23 -25.85
CA ALA A 534 -18.05 -35.63 -26.04
C ALA A 534 -19.12 -36.67 -26.44
N THR A 535 -18.72 -37.74 -27.10
CA THR A 535 -19.63 -38.78 -27.59
C THR A 535 -19.44 -40.14 -26.90
N GLY A 536 -18.28 -40.34 -26.24
CA GLY A 536 -17.87 -41.64 -25.68
C GLY A 536 -17.51 -42.67 -26.75
N GLU A 537 -17.36 -42.27 -28.02
CA GLU A 537 -17.12 -43.19 -29.11
C GLU A 537 -15.62 -43.27 -29.47
N THR A 538 -15.16 -44.48 -29.78
CA THR A 538 -13.82 -44.69 -30.28
C THR A 538 -13.66 -44.13 -31.70
N LEU A 539 -12.60 -43.34 -31.89
CA LEU A 539 -12.29 -42.78 -33.23
C LEU A 539 -11.77 -43.87 -34.17
N GLN A 540 -12.29 -43.91 -35.39
CA GLN A 540 -11.88 -44.87 -36.42
C GLN A 540 -10.60 -44.42 -37.17
N ILE A 541 -9.52 -44.17 -36.43
CA ILE A 541 -8.25 -43.65 -36.96
C ILE A 541 -7.06 -44.60 -36.75
N GLY A 542 -7.33 -45.80 -36.19
CA GLY A 542 -6.33 -46.75 -35.76
C GLY A 542 -5.80 -46.45 -34.35
N LYS A 543 -4.90 -47.33 -33.85
CA LYS A 543 -4.30 -47.17 -32.54
C LYS A 543 -3.16 -46.12 -32.58
N VAL A 544 -3.03 -45.40 -31.49
CA VAL A 544 -1.95 -44.46 -31.23
C VAL A 544 -0.98 -45.05 -30.21
N ARG A 545 0.33 -44.80 -30.35
CA ARG A 545 1.35 -45.25 -29.41
C ARG A 545 1.84 -44.08 -28.55
N VAL A 546 1.79 -44.25 -27.26
CA VAL A 546 2.34 -43.24 -26.33
C VAL A 546 3.86 -43.45 -26.21
N THR A 547 4.65 -42.52 -26.69
CA THR A 547 6.12 -42.64 -26.69
C THR A 547 6.78 -41.92 -25.53
N GLY A 548 6.18 -40.89 -25.01
CA GLY A 548 6.77 -40.09 -23.94
C GLY A 548 5.78 -39.29 -23.08
N ILE A 549 6.27 -38.81 -21.98
CA ILE A 549 5.52 -37.98 -21.03
C ILE A 549 6.34 -36.73 -20.68
N ILE A 550 5.72 -35.56 -20.73
CA ILE A 550 6.28 -34.27 -20.29
C ILE A 550 5.47 -33.78 -19.09
N ILE A 551 6.15 -33.48 -17.98
CA ILE A 551 5.53 -32.92 -16.78
C ILE A 551 6.16 -31.56 -16.48
N TYR A 552 5.45 -30.49 -16.82
CA TYR A 552 5.91 -29.15 -16.53
C TYR A 552 5.77 -28.78 -15.05
N ASP A 553 6.56 -27.81 -14.58
CA ASP A 553 6.53 -27.36 -13.18
C ASP A 553 5.24 -26.61 -12.80
N ASN A 554 4.54 -26.04 -13.77
CA ASN A 554 3.30 -25.29 -13.55
C ASN A 554 2.37 -25.30 -14.77
N SER A 555 1.10 -24.96 -14.56
CA SER A 555 0.05 -24.90 -15.58
C SER A 555 0.30 -23.84 -16.66
N ILE A 556 1.06 -22.79 -16.39
CA ILE A 556 1.39 -21.74 -17.37
C ILE A 556 2.26 -22.32 -18.48
N LYS A 557 3.25 -23.13 -18.12
CA LYS A 557 4.12 -23.78 -19.10
C LYS A 557 3.44 -24.91 -19.86
N SER A 558 2.60 -25.70 -19.18
CA SER A 558 1.83 -26.76 -19.84
C SER A 558 0.70 -26.20 -20.68
N GLY A 559 0.14 -25.05 -20.29
CA GLY A 559 -1.05 -24.48 -20.90
C GLY A 559 -2.27 -25.40 -20.78
N ILE A 560 -2.33 -26.26 -19.79
CA ILE A 560 -3.44 -27.17 -19.56
C ILE A 560 -4.55 -26.43 -18.84
N ASN A 561 -5.76 -26.53 -19.36
CA ASN A 561 -6.95 -26.06 -18.70
C ASN A 561 -7.63 -27.24 -17.98
N PRO A 562 -7.70 -27.25 -16.65
CA PRO A 562 -8.27 -28.38 -15.91
C PRO A 562 -9.76 -28.61 -16.18
N LEU A 563 -10.46 -27.65 -16.81
CA LEU A 563 -11.86 -27.78 -17.19
C LEU A 563 -12.05 -28.53 -18.53
N THR A 564 -11.02 -28.57 -19.39
CA THR A 564 -11.08 -29.21 -20.70
C THR A 564 -10.27 -30.49 -20.80
N GLY A 565 -9.62 -30.86 -19.73
CA GLY A 565 -8.82 -32.08 -19.67
C GLY A 565 -7.65 -31.93 -18.70
N ASN A 566 -7.02 -33.03 -18.41
CA ASN A 566 -5.89 -33.11 -17.47
C ASN A 566 -4.53 -33.32 -18.17
N VAL A 567 -4.54 -33.50 -19.50
CA VAL A 567 -3.36 -33.65 -20.36
C VAL A 567 -3.54 -32.90 -21.69
N LYS A 568 -2.45 -32.75 -22.44
CA LYS A 568 -2.43 -32.44 -23.87
C LYS A 568 -1.71 -33.56 -24.60
N TYR A 569 -2.18 -33.87 -25.79
CA TYR A 569 -1.58 -34.87 -26.67
C TYR A 569 -0.74 -34.16 -27.72
N TYR A 570 0.58 -34.22 -27.65
CA TYR A 570 1.42 -33.76 -28.76
C TYR A 570 1.48 -34.85 -29.81
N CYS A 571 1.21 -34.54 -31.06
CA CYS A 571 1.08 -35.47 -32.13
C CYS A 571 1.56 -34.91 -33.50
N SER A 572 1.65 -35.77 -34.47
CA SER A 572 1.92 -35.40 -35.88
C SER A 572 0.73 -34.67 -36.53
N ASN A 573 0.99 -33.88 -37.55
CA ASN A 573 -0.07 -33.26 -38.34
C ASN A 573 -0.91 -34.32 -39.09
N VAL A 574 -0.32 -35.48 -39.43
CA VAL A 574 -1.04 -36.58 -40.11
C VAL A 574 -2.09 -37.19 -39.20
N LEU A 575 -1.74 -37.44 -37.93
CA LEU A 575 -2.70 -37.93 -36.95
C LEU A 575 -3.84 -36.92 -36.73
N ALA A 576 -3.48 -35.64 -36.61
CA ALA A 576 -4.45 -34.54 -36.43
C ALA A 576 -5.45 -34.49 -37.61
N SER A 577 -4.98 -34.62 -38.85
CA SER A 577 -5.83 -34.65 -40.04
C SER A 577 -6.85 -35.82 -40.05
N LYS A 578 -6.41 -37.01 -39.58
CA LYS A 578 -7.31 -38.16 -39.44
C LYS A 578 -8.41 -37.87 -38.40
N VAL A 579 -8.05 -37.24 -37.28
CA VAL A 579 -9.03 -36.85 -36.26
C VAL A 579 -9.99 -35.79 -36.78
N VAL A 580 -9.49 -34.79 -37.51
CA VAL A 580 -10.34 -33.75 -38.15
C VAL A 580 -11.39 -34.35 -39.06
N THR A 581 -10.98 -35.26 -39.97
CA THR A 581 -11.89 -35.92 -40.88
C THR A 581 -12.97 -36.67 -40.11
N ASN A 582 -12.60 -37.38 -39.04
CA ASN A 582 -13.55 -38.09 -38.21
C ASN A 582 -14.54 -37.13 -37.53
N THR A 583 -14.02 -36.05 -36.95
CA THR A 583 -14.83 -35.05 -36.24
C THR A 583 -15.73 -34.24 -37.20
N LEU A 584 -15.23 -33.90 -38.40
CA LEU A 584 -16.02 -33.21 -39.40
C LEU A 584 -17.19 -34.07 -39.90
N SER A 585 -16.95 -35.36 -40.10
CA SER A 585 -18.05 -36.28 -40.49
C SER A 585 -19.18 -36.28 -39.46
N GLN A 586 -18.84 -36.19 -38.19
CA GLN A 586 -19.79 -36.15 -37.07
C GLN A 586 -20.56 -34.81 -37.02
N LYS A 587 -19.82 -33.68 -37.22
CA LYS A 587 -20.38 -32.30 -37.12
C LYS A 587 -20.99 -31.80 -38.44
N SER A 588 -20.94 -32.55 -39.52
CA SER A 588 -21.55 -32.19 -40.78
C SER A 588 -23.00 -32.66 -40.93
N LYS A 589 -23.87 -31.79 -41.41
CA LYS A 589 -25.16 -32.20 -41.89
C LYS A 589 -25.04 -32.83 -43.27
N ALA A 590 -25.80 -33.87 -43.56
CA ALA A 590 -25.79 -34.52 -44.86
C ALA A 590 -27.17 -34.48 -45.51
N ILE A 591 -27.15 -34.26 -46.82
CA ILE A 591 -28.30 -34.47 -47.69
C ILE A 591 -27.88 -35.57 -48.65
N ILE A 592 -28.64 -36.64 -48.65
CA ILE A 592 -28.39 -37.79 -49.54
C ILE A 592 -29.51 -37.83 -50.53
N ASP A 593 -29.18 -37.66 -51.80
CA ASP A 593 -30.11 -37.68 -52.94
C ASP A 593 -30.07 -39.00 -53.63
N PHE A 594 -31.10 -39.79 -53.41
CA PHE A 594 -31.31 -41.03 -54.15
C PHE A 594 -32.26 -40.81 -55.33
N ASN A 595 -31.75 -40.61 -56.50
CA ASN A 595 -32.53 -40.47 -57.68
C ASN A 595 -33.71 -39.44 -57.56
N GLY A 596 -33.42 -38.31 -56.92
CA GLY A 596 -34.42 -37.24 -56.69
C GLY A 596 -35.12 -37.26 -55.30
N GLN A 597 -35.00 -38.34 -54.56
CA GLN A 597 -35.47 -38.42 -53.17
C GLN A 597 -34.39 -37.92 -52.20
N LYS A 598 -34.62 -36.80 -51.53
CA LYS A 598 -33.66 -36.21 -50.62
C LYS A 598 -33.87 -36.61 -49.14
N ILE A 599 -32.86 -37.15 -48.52
CA ILE A 599 -32.85 -37.53 -47.12
C ILE A 599 -31.94 -36.59 -46.38
N HIS A 600 -32.49 -35.85 -45.41
CA HIS A 600 -31.74 -34.93 -44.58
C HIS A 600 -31.28 -35.59 -43.31
N LYS A 601 -30.01 -35.47 -42.99
CA LYS A 601 -29.40 -35.95 -41.72
C LYS A 601 -28.67 -34.84 -41.04
N SER A 602 -28.88 -34.78 -39.73
CA SER A 602 -28.21 -33.79 -38.85
C SER A 602 -26.75 -34.17 -38.56
N ASN A 603 -26.39 -35.44 -38.75
CA ASN A 603 -25.07 -36.00 -38.53
C ASN A 603 -24.73 -36.88 -39.73
N ALA A 604 -23.67 -36.52 -40.49
CA ALA A 604 -23.30 -37.28 -41.68
C ALA A 604 -22.67 -38.64 -41.35
N ARG A 605 -21.92 -38.73 -40.21
CA ARG A 605 -21.24 -39.95 -39.76
C ARG A 605 -22.20 -41.10 -39.52
N ASP A 606 -23.36 -40.85 -38.95
CA ASP A 606 -24.37 -41.90 -38.67
C ASP A 606 -24.98 -42.48 -39.93
N PHE A 607 -24.75 -41.84 -41.08
CA PHE A 607 -25.35 -42.28 -42.32
C PHE A 607 -24.34 -42.64 -43.42
N ILE A 608 -23.11 -42.07 -43.38
CA ILE A 608 -22.05 -42.26 -44.34
C ILE A 608 -20.84 -42.89 -43.64
N ALA A 609 -20.43 -44.07 -44.09
CA ALA A 609 -19.21 -44.73 -43.60
C ALA A 609 -18.22 -44.96 -44.74
N SER A 610 -16.93 -44.80 -44.46
CA SER A 610 -15.89 -45.15 -45.44
C SER A 610 -15.45 -46.60 -45.25
N ASN A 611 -15.26 -47.30 -46.36
CA ASN A 611 -14.73 -48.68 -46.38
C ASN A 611 -13.87 -48.90 -47.60
N SER A 612 -12.65 -49.41 -47.39
CA SER A 612 -11.66 -49.66 -48.46
C SER A 612 -12.06 -50.70 -49.46
N ASN A 613 -13.02 -51.56 -49.13
CA ASN A 613 -13.52 -52.61 -50.05
C ASN A 613 -14.55 -52.05 -51.03
N VAL A 614 -14.98 -50.78 -50.86
CA VAL A 614 -15.85 -50.12 -51.84
C VAL A 614 -14.98 -49.47 -52.93
N PRO A 615 -15.21 -49.74 -54.19
CA PRO A 615 -14.47 -49.06 -55.26
C PRO A 615 -14.71 -47.55 -55.31
N LYS A 616 -13.71 -46.79 -55.78
CA LYS A 616 -13.85 -45.35 -55.96
C LYS A 616 -14.97 -45.02 -56.95
N GLY A 617 -15.77 -44.01 -56.61
CA GLY A 617 -16.91 -43.57 -57.37
C GLY A 617 -18.15 -44.44 -57.17
N GLU A 618 -18.08 -45.50 -56.43
CA GLU A 618 -19.18 -46.39 -56.10
C GLU A 618 -19.65 -46.21 -54.66
N ALA A 619 -20.87 -46.57 -54.34
CA ALA A 619 -21.44 -46.63 -53.01
C ALA A 619 -22.17 -47.95 -52.82
N TYR A 620 -21.99 -48.53 -51.64
CA TYR A 620 -22.78 -49.70 -51.22
C TYR A 620 -23.83 -49.22 -50.17
N ILE A 621 -25.07 -49.69 -50.34
CA ILE A 621 -26.16 -49.27 -49.54
C ILE A 621 -26.53 -50.33 -48.51
N TYR A 622 -26.70 -49.94 -47.29
CA TYR A 622 -27.18 -50.83 -46.23
C TYR A 622 -28.66 -51.10 -46.40
N GLU A 623 -29.01 -52.36 -46.46
CA GLU A 623 -30.39 -52.85 -46.57
C GLU A 623 -31.00 -52.96 -45.19
N ASP A 624 -31.80 -51.98 -44.80
CA ASP A 624 -32.48 -51.96 -43.52
C ASP A 624 -33.67 -52.95 -43.55
N GLN A 625 -33.83 -53.68 -42.42
CA GLN A 625 -35.01 -54.54 -42.23
C GLN A 625 -36.28 -53.72 -41.96
N ASN A 626 -36.24 -52.41 -41.83
CA ASN A 626 -37.38 -51.54 -41.68
C ASN A 626 -38.16 -51.40 -42.99
N LYS A 627 -39.41 -51.77 -42.92
CA LYS A 627 -40.37 -52.01 -44.00
C LYS A 627 -40.59 -50.86 -45.04
N ASN A 628 -40.10 -49.67 -44.88
CA ASN A 628 -40.40 -48.47 -45.66
C ASN A 628 -39.61 -48.33 -46.98
N TYR A 629 -38.59 -49.16 -47.24
CA TYR A 629 -37.73 -49.08 -48.44
C TYR A 629 -37.52 -50.42 -49.15
N LYS A 630 -38.40 -51.43 -48.96
CA LYS A 630 -38.23 -52.79 -49.45
C LYS A 630 -38.47 -52.96 -50.94
N ASP A 631 -39.10 -51.98 -51.59
CA ASP A 631 -39.55 -52.12 -52.99
C ASP A 631 -38.67 -51.44 -54.01
N GLU A 632 -37.59 -50.72 -53.62
CA GLU A 632 -36.75 -50.08 -54.63
C GLU A 632 -35.43 -50.81 -54.79
N LYS A 633 -35.12 -51.25 -56.02
CA LYS A 633 -33.78 -51.71 -56.38
C LYS A 633 -32.82 -50.52 -56.45
N TRP A 634 -31.96 -50.44 -55.53
CA TRP A 634 -30.96 -49.34 -55.37
C TRP A 634 -29.70 -49.52 -56.27
N GLU A 635 -29.53 -50.64 -56.89
CA GLU A 635 -28.40 -51.01 -57.78
C GLU A 635 -28.35 -50.18 -59.06
N ASN A 636 -27.16 -49.68 -59.41
CA ASN A 636 -26.88 -48.93 -60.64
C ASN A 636 -27.61 -47.56 -60.73
N LYS A 637 -28.08 -46.94 -59.60
CA LYS A 637 -28.71 -45.63 -59.56
C LYS A 637 -27.70 -44.55 -59.19
N PRO A 638 -27.91 -43.32 -59.64
CA PRO A 638 -27.10 -42.18 -59.21
C PRO A 638 -27.40 -41.88 -57.75
N LEU A 639 -26.35 -41.54 -56.99
CA LEU A 639 -26.40 -41.15 -55.59
C LEU A 639 -25.66 -39.81 -55.40
N GLY A 640 -26.36 -38.77 -55.02
CA GLY A 640 -25.77 -37.51 -54.66
C GLY A 640 -25.56 -37.45 -53.13
N ILE A 641 -24.40 -37.06 -52.70
CA ILE A 641 -24.12 -36.79 -51.30
C ILE A 641 -23.64 -35.35 -51.17
N SER A 642 -24.42 -34.53 -50.45
CA SER A 642 -24.06 -33.18 -50.12
C SER A 642 -23.86 -33.07 -48.64
N ILE A 643 -22.73 -32.53 -48.18
CA ILE A 643 -22.47 -32.23 -46.80
C ILE A 643 -22.34 -30.73 -46.57
N SER A 644 -22.73 -30.24 -45.41
CA SER A 644 -22.46 -28.89 -44.97
C SER A 644 -22.05 -28.87 -43.52
N ASN A 645 -21.00 -28.13 -43.21
CA ASN A 645 -20.50 -27.89 -41.87
C ASN A 645 -20.25 -26.41 -41.66
N ILE A 646 -19.64 -26.03 -40.50
CA ILE A 646 -19.34 -24.65 -40.13
C ILE A 646 -18.30 -23.96 -41.05
N TYR A 647 -17.55 -24.69 -41.85
CA TYR A 647 -16.50 -24.18 -42.71
C TYR A 647 -16.87 -24.08 -44.16
N TYR A 648 -17.54 -25.15 -44.73
CA TYR A 648 -17.83 -25.28 -46.17
C TYR A 648 -19.00 -26.24 -46.43
N SER A 649 -19.42 -26.27 -47.68
CA SER A 649 -20.26 -27.33 -48.23
C SER A 649 -19.52 -28.08 -49.32
N ALA A 650 -19.72 -29.38 -49.43
CA ALA A 650 -19.13 -30.22 -50.45
C ALA A 650 -20.16 -31.22 -50.99
N ASP A 651 -20.06 -31.52 -52.29
CA ASP A 651 -20.94 -32.42 -53.01
C ASP A 651 -20.12 -33.44 -53.74
N ILE A 652 -20.56 -34.72 -53.73
CA ILE A 652 -20.05 -35.78 -54.61
C ILE A 652 -21.21 -36.53 -55.24
N SER A 653 -20.95 -37.07 -56.43
CA SER A 653 -21.89 -37.93 -57.12
C SER A 653 -21.29 -39.29 -57.27
N LEU A 654 -21.96 -40.32 -56.78
CA LEU A 654 -21.55 -41.71 -56.77
C LEU A 654 -22.59 -42.55 -57.52
N LYS A 655 -22.19 -43.81 -57.81
CA LYS A 655 -23.11 -44.79 -58.34
C LYS A 655 -23.31 -45.91 -57.35
N THR A 656 -24.54 -46.20 -56.98
CA THR A 656 -24.88 -47.35 -56.16
C THR A 656 -24.65 -48.62 -56.89
N THR A 657 -23.92 -49.60 -56.39
CA THR A 657 -23.56 -50.81 -57.08
C THR A 657 -23.98 -52.08 -56.35
N LYS A 658 -24.06 -52.08 -55.04
CA LYS A 658 -24.40 -53.26 -54.21
C LYS A 658 -25.25 -52.90 -52.96
N SER A 659 -26.14 -53.79 -52.60
CA SER A 659 -26.83 -53.78 -51.34
C SER A 659 -26.09 -54.64 -50.28
N VAL A 660 -25.88 -54.10 -49.15
CA VAL A 660 -25.25 -54.76 -48.00
C VAL A 660 -26.29 -55.25 -47.06
N THR A 661 -26.28 -56.58 -46.85
CA THR A 661 -27.16 -57.28 -45.90
C THR A 661 -26.30 -57.91 -44.79
N LYS A 662 -26.93 -58.31 -43.68
CA LYS A 662 -26.23 -59.01 -42.60
C LYS A 662 -25.48 -60.26 -43.06
N ASN A 663 -25.95 -60.89 -44.10
CA ASN A 663 -25.38 -62.14 -44.61
C ASN A 663 -24.17 -61.91 -45.55
N ASN A 664 -24.10 -60.79 -46.29
CA ASN A 664 -23.05 -60.48 -47.23
C ASN A 664 -22.07 -59.36 -46.72
N ALA A 665 -22.32 -58.74 -45.58
CA ALA A 665 -21.51 -57.68 -45.03
C ALA A 665 -20.06 -58.11 -44.83
N SER A 666 -19.79 -59.24 -44.29
CA SER A 666 -18.44 -59.77 -44.12
C SER A 666 -17.69 -59.95 -45.41
N LYS A 667 -18.37 -60.48 -46.49
CA LYS A 667 -17.76 -60.61 -47.80
C LYS A 667 -17.55 -59.35 -48.56
N LEU A 668 -18.46 -58.38 -48.46
CA LEU A 668 -18.44 -57.12 -49.20
C LEU A 668 -17.60 -56.08 -48.52
N LEU A 669 -17.68 -55.92 -47.18
CA LEU A 669 -17.10 -54.84 -46.37
C LEU A 669 -16.03 -55.37 -45.42
N GLY A 670 -15.91 -56.68 -45.17
CA GLY A 670 -14.99 -57.25 -44.21
C GLY A 670 -15.42 -57.00 -42.73
N ILE A 671 -16.68 -56.62 -42.48
CA ILE A 671 -17.20 -56.34 -41.12
C ILE A 671 -17.91 -57.56 -40.56
N SER A 672 -17.85 -57.73 -39.21
CA SER A 672 -18.54 -58.84 -38.52
C SER A 672 -20.08 -58.64 -38.51
N LYS A 673 -20.84 -59.70 -38.19
CA LYS A 673 -22.30 -59.57 -38.01
C LYS A 673 -22.71 -58.68 -36.87
N ASP A 674 -21.93 -58.67 -35.79
CA ASP A 674 -22.16 -57.81 -34.63
C ASP A 674 -21.82 -56.33 -34.94
N GLU A 675 -20.76 -56.11 -35.69
CA GLU A 675 -20.39 -54.82 -36.17
C GLU A 675 -21.39 -54.24 -37.17
N TYR A 676 -21.99 -55.08 -38.01
CA TYR A 676 -23.09 -54.72 -38.88
C TYR A 676 -24.30 -54.23 -38.11
N ASP A 677 -24.70 -54.98 -37.07
CA ASP A 677 -25.86 -54.66 -36.23
C ASP A 677 -25.65 -53.38 -35.41
N SER A 678 -24.40 -53.06 -35.03
CA SER A 678 -24.04 -51.87 -34.26
C SER A 678 -23.92 -50.59 -35.09
N LYS A 679 -23.78 -50.68 -36.42
CA LYS A 679 -23.59 -49.55 -37.31
C LYS A 679 -24.90 -48.97 -37.79
N ALA A 680 -25.09 -47.68 -37.54
CA ALA A 680 -26.20 -46.91 -38.10
C ALA A 680 -26.00 -46.45 -39.55
N ALA A 681 -24.80 -46.62 -40.12
CA ALA A 681 -24.45 -46.17 -41.46
C ALA A 681 -25.33 -46.80 -42.51
N ARG A 682 -25.85 -45.98 -43.40
CA ARG A 682 -26.75 -46.39 -44.51
C ARG A 682 -26.06 -46.43 -45.86
N VAL A 683 -24.92 -45.75 -45.99
CA VAL A 683 -24.13 -45.67 -47.25
C VAL A 683 -22.68 -45.91 -46.91
N PHE A 684 -22.04 -46.85 -47.62
CA PHE A 684 -20.59 -47.10 -47.54
C PHE A 684 -19.94 -46.62 -48.83
N ILE A 685 -18.92 -45.76 -48.67
CA ILE A 685 -18.18 -45.14 -49.78
C ILE A 685 -16.69 -45.42 -49.68
N ASN A 686 -15.93 -45.24 -50.76
CA ASN A 686 -14.49 -45.36 -50.75
C ASN A 686 -13.84 -44.30 -49.86
N PRO A 687 -12.73 -44.59 -49.19
CA PRO A 687 -11.99 -43.58 -48.39
C PRO A 687 -11.56 -42.35 -49.21
N GLU A 688 -11.23 -42.48 -50.49
CA GLU A 688 -10.87 -41.36 -51.33
C GLU A 688 -12.09 -40.45 -51.63
N ASP A 689 -13.28 -41.03 -51.81
CA ASP A 689 -14.54 -40.29 -51.98
C ASP A 689 -14.95 -39.63 -50.67
N ALA A 690 -14.70 -40.28 -49.55
CA ALA A 690 -14.87 -39.67 -48.22
C ALA A 690 -13.90 -38.48 -48.02
N ALA A 691 -12.64 -38.64 -48.40
CA ALA A 691 -11.66 -37.55 -48.40
C ALA A 691 -12.09 -36.38 -49.28
N ALA A 692 -12.67 -36.65 -50.48
CA ALA A 692 -13.22 -35.60 -51.35
C ALA A 692 -14.37 -34.80 -50.70
N LEU A 693 -15.09 -35.36 -49.70
CA LEU A 693 -16.06 -34.63 -48.90
C LEU A 693 -15.44 -33.79 -47.78
N TYR A 694 -14.43 -34.33 -47.07
CA TYR A 694 -13.96 -33.79 -45.81
C TYR A 694 -12.59 -33.14 -45.90
N ASP A 695 -11.76 -33.40 -46.91
CA ASP A 695 -10.44 -32.79 -47.12
C ASP A 695 -10.51 -31.66 -48.17
N LYS A 696 -11.09 -30.54 -47.79
CA LYS A 696 -11.22 -29.31 -48.63
C LYS A 696 -10.21 -28.22 -48.28
N GLY A 697 -9.23 -28.54 -47.44
CA GLY A 697 -8.26 -27.59 -46.93
C GLY A 697 -8.71 -26.91 -45.63
N ASN A 698 -7.84 -26.09 -45.08
CA ASN A 698 -8.06 -25.45 -43.83
C ASN A 698 -8.62 -24.03 -43.98
N TYR A 699 -9.84 -23.79 -43.54
CA TYR A 699 -10.56 -22.51 -43.63
C TYR A 699 -10.39 -21.67 -42.39
N GLN A 700 -9.92 -22.28 -41.30
CA GLN A 700 -9.66 -21.67 -40.02
C GLN A 700 -8.40 -22.31 -39.42
N ILE A 701 -7.53 -21.51 -38.83
CA ILE A 701 -6.29 -21.97 -38.22
C ILE A 701 -6.15 -21.35 -36.84
N SER A 702 -5.40 -21.99 -35.94
CA SER A 702 -4.98 -21.46 -34.67
C SER A 702 -3.52 -21.06 -34.67
N VAL A 703 -3.23 -19.81 -34.33
CA VAL A 703 -1.89 -19.26 -34.10
C VAL A 703 -1.69 -19.13 -32.59
N PHE A 704 -0.64 -19.75 -32.11
CA PHE A 704 -0.28 -19.67 -30.67
C PHE A 704 0.88 -18.69 -30.46
N ALA A 705 0.74 -17.81 -29.51
CA ALA A 705 1.79 -16.90 -29.08
C ALA A 705 2.81 -17.62 -28.18
N ASP A 706 4.05 -17.13 -28.14
CA ASP A 706 5.07 -17.56 -27.17
C ASP A 706 4.69 -17.16 -25.73
N ASN A 707 3.95 -16.04 -25.60
CA ASN A 707 3.42 -15.53 -24.36
C ASN A 707 2.09 -14.80 -24.65
N ASP A 708 1.14 -14.92 -23.76
CA ASP A 708 -0.18 -14.26 -23.85
C ASP A 708 -0.11 -12.73 -23.87
N LEU A 709 0.98 -12.14 -23.33
CA LEU A 709 1.24 -10.70 -23.41
C LEU A 709 1.50 -10.22 -24.85
N ASN A 710 1.99 -11.11 -25.72
CA ASN A 710 2.31 -10.80 -27.11
C ASN A 710 1.12 -10.97 -28.06
N VAL A 711 -0.01 -11.49 -27.59
CA VAL A 711 -1.22 -11.75 -28.40
C VAL A 711 -1.70 -10.51 -29.16
N ASN A 712 -1.75 -9.35 -28.49
CA ASN A 712 -2.19 -8.11 -29.12
C ASN A 712 -1.24 -7.64 -30.23
N ALA A 713 0.07 -7.82 -30.06
CA ALA A 713 1.08 -7.47 -31.05
C ALA A 713 0.99 -8.39 -32.26
N ILE A 714 0.82 -9.71 -32.05
CA ILE A 714 0.61 -10.69 -33.12
C ILE A 714 -0.69 -10.42 -33.88
N THR A 715 -1.80 -10.18 -33.15
CA THR A 715 -3.11 -9.85 -33.77
C THR A 715 -3.00 -8.63 -34.67
N ALA A 716 -2.37 -7.56 -34.20
CA ALA A 716 -2.15 -6.34 -34.98
C ALA A 716 -1.26 -6.60 -36.20
N ALA A 717 -0.22 -7.45 -36.07
CA ALA A 717 0.65 -7.81 -37.19
C ALA A 717 -0.07 -8.64 -38.27
N ILE A 718 -0.95 -9.58 -37.87
CA ILE A 718 -1.77 -10.36 -38.79
C ILE A 718 -2.79 -9.47 -39.52
N GLU A 719 -3.50 -8.62 -38.79
CA GLU A 719 -4.56 -7.73 -39.32
C GLU A 719 -4.03 -6.58 -40.19
N LYS A 720 -2.74 -6.25 -40.06
CA LYS A 720 -2.08 -5.32 -40.99
C LYS A 720 -2.17 -5.79 -42.45
N ASN A 721 -2.21 -7.10 -42.63
CA ASN A 721 -2.56 -7.67 -43.94
C ASN A 721 -4.10 -7.75 -44.04
N ALA A 722 -4.68 -6.95 -44.94
CA ALA A 722 -6.12 -6.83 -45.12
C ALA A 722 -6.84 -8.14 -45.49
N VAL A 723 -6.12 -9.19 -45.88
CA VAL A 723 -6.65 -10.54 -46.25
C VAL A 723 -7.21 -11.28 -45.03
N TYR A 724 -6.59 -11.12 -43.84
CA TYR A 724 -6.94 -11.91 -42.67
C TYR A 724 -7.88 -11.17 -41.71
N LYS A 725 -8.65 -11.94 -40.97
CA LYS A 725 -9.38 -11.52 -39.75
C LYS A 725 -8.98 -12.42 -38.62
N THR A 726 -8.84 -11.84 -37.42
CA THR A 726 -8.37 -12.54 -36.24
C THR A 726 -9.40 -12.53 -35.14
N PHE A 727 -9.33 -13.53 -34.28
CA PHE A 727 -10.10 -13.61 -33.08
C PHE A 727 -9.21 -14.14 -31.94
N ALA A 728 -8.75 -13.26 -31.07
CA ALA A 728 -7.94 -13.64 -29.92
C ALA A 728 -8.82 -14.18 -28.78
N MET A 729 -8.54 -15.41 -28.31
CA MET A 729 -9.29 -16.06 -27.21
C MET A 729 -9.24 -15.21 -25.92
N LYS A 730 -8.14 -14.54 -25.66
CA LYS A 730 -8.02 -13.57 -24.55
C LYS A 730 -9.13 -12.50 -24.55
N LYS A 731 -9.51 -11.99 -25.72
CA LYS A 731 -10.60 -11.01 -25.85
C LYS A 731 -11.99 -11.62 -25.60
N MET A 732 -12.15 -12.88 -25.90
CA MET A 732 -13.40 -13.59 -25.68
C MET A 732 -13.67 -13.81 -24.20
N ASN A 733 -12.66 -14.22 -23.47
CA ASN A 733 -12.73 -14.40 -22.01
C ASN A 733 -13.11 -13.12 -21.29
N MET A 734 -12.72 -11.96 -21.84
CA MET A 734 -13.07 -10.66 -21.29
C MET A 734 -14.47 -10.17 -21.65
N LYS A 735 -14.98 -10.49 -22.86
CA LYS A 735 -16.26 -9.94 -23.35
C LYS A 735 -17.49 -10.64 -22.80
N ASN A 736 -17.41 -11.94 -22.56
CA ASN A 736 -18.55 -12.75 -22.06
C ASN A 736 -18.09 -13.62 -20.88
N PRO A 737 -17.72 -13.03 -19.72
CA PRO A 737 -17.44 -13.84 -18.55
C PRO A 737 -18.71 -14.58 -18.18
N SER A 738 -18.61 -15.88 -17.87
CA SER A 738 -19.74 -16.59 -17.30
C SER A 738 -20.16 -15.89 -15.99
N PRO A 739 -21.44 -15.97 -15.60
CA PRO A 739 -21.88 -15.39 -14.33
C PRO A 739 -21.03 -15.83 -13.14
N ILE A 740 -20.59 -17.09 -13.14
CA ILE A 740 -19.71 -17.66 -12.10
C ILE A 740 -18.34 -16.95 -12.09
N MET A 741 -17.74 -16.76 -13.27
CA MET A 741 -16.46 -16.06 -13.39
C MET A 741 -16.55 -14.58 -12.98
N PHE A 742 -17.66 -13.92 -13.30
CA PHE A 742 -17.93 -12.56 -12.83
C PHE A 742 -18.03 -12.49 -11.30
N ILE A 743 -18.79 -13.41 -10.69
CA ILE A 743 -18.95 -13.51 -9.22
C ILE A 743 -17.58 -13.78 -8.58
N THR A 744 -16.80 -14.72 -9.12
CA THR A 744 -15.48 -15.07 -8.58
C THR A 744 -14.52 -13.86 -8.64
N ARG A 745 -14.48 -13.13 -9.75
CA ARG A 745 -13.69 -11.89 -9.89
C ARG A 745 -14.15 -10.81 -8.93
N LEU A 746 -15.47 -10.60 -8.82
CA LEU A 746 -16.03 -9.63 -7.88
C LEU A 746 -15.66 -9.97 -6.44
N THR A 747 -15.81 -11.23 -6.06
CA THR A 747 -15.44 -11.74 -4.74
C THR A 747 -13.97 -11.52 -4.46
N GLN A 748 -13.08 -11.83 -5.39
CA GLN A 748 -11.64 -11.61 -5.28
C GLN A 748 -11.29 -10.13 -5.08
N ILE A 749 -11.91 -9.23 -5.84
CA ILE A 749 -11.71 -7.78 -5.71
C ILE A 749 -12.19 -7.30 -4.34
N VAL A 750 -13.36 -7.77 -3.88
CA VAL A 750 -13.92 -7.41 -2.57
C VAL A 750 -13.00 -7.87 -1.44
N PHE A 751 -12.57 -9.14 -1.43
CA PHE A 751 -11.64 -9.65 -0.42
C PHE A 751 -10.29 -8.92 -0.42
N THR A 752 -9.76 -8.59 -1.60
CA THR A 752 -8.55 -7.77 -1.72
C THR A 752 -8.75 -6.38 -1.12
N GLY A 753 -9.89 -5.75 -1.41
CA GLY A 753 -10.26 -4.46 -0.83
C GLY A 753 -10.39 -4.51 0.69
N ILE A 754 -11.03 -5.53 1.24
CA ILE A 754 -11.13 -5.77 2.70
C ILE A 754 -9.72 -5.95 3.29
N GLY A 755 -8.87 -6.73 2.66
CA GLY A 755 -7.48 -6.93 3.09
C GLY A 755 -6.70 -5.62 3.16
N PHE A 756 -6.82 -4.74 2.17
CA PHE A 756 -6.19 -3.41 2.21
C PHE A 756 -6.73 -2.53 3.34
N VAL A 757 -8.02 -2.58 3.61
CA VAL A 757 -8.62 -1.85 4.74
C VAL A 757 -8.07 -2.36 6.08
N VAL A 758 -8.00 -3.68 6.26
CA VAL A 758 -7.43 -4.29 7.48
C VAL A 758 -5.96 -3.89 7.64
N LEU A 759 -5.14 -4.01 6.60
CA LEU A 759 -3.73 -3.59 6.62
C LEU A 759 -3.57 -2.11 6.95
N PHE A 760 -4.46 -1.25 6.42
CA PHE A 760 -4.47 0.19 6.76
C PHE A 760 -4.72 0.41 8.25
N PHE A 761 -5.70 -0.28 8.86
CA PHE A 761 -6.00 -0.12 10.29
C PHE A 761 -4.88 -0.67 11.17
N ILE A 762 -4.25 -1.80 10.80
CA ILE A 762 -3.09 -2.35 11.49
C ILE A 762 -1.94 -1.33 11.44
N ALA A 763 -1.58 -0.86 10.25
CA ALA A 763 -0.54 0.13 10.05
C ALA A 763 -0.82 1.42 10.85
N TYR A 764 -2.04 1.94 10.77
CA TYR A 764 -2.47 3.12 11.52
C TYR A 764 -2.31 2.93 13.03
N THR A 765 -2.72 1.78 13.56
CA THR A 765 -2.65 1.51 15.00
C THR A 765 -1.20 1.44 15.49
N ILE A 766 -0.34 0.73 14.77
CA ILE A 766 1.06 0.56 15.14
C ILE A 766 1.83 1.89 15.00
N ILE A 767 1.63 2.60 13.88
CA ILE A 767 2.25 3.91 13.66
C ILE A 767 1.80 4.89 14.74
N ARG A 768 0.52 4.90 15.11
CA ARG A 768 -0.02 5.71 16.19
C ARG A 768 0.66 5.40 17.53
N LEU A 769 0.93 4.13 17.83
CA LEU A 769 1.63 3.71 19.05
C LEU A 769 3.06 4.27 19.09
N VAL A 770 3.80 4.12 17.99
CA VAL A 770 5.16 4.67 17.84
C VAL A 770 5.15 6.20 17.94
N MET A 771 4.16 6.83 17.29
CA MET A 771 4.03 8.29 17.32
C MET A 771 3.63 8.83 18.69
N LYS A 772 2.86 8.08 19.51
CA LYS A 772 2.53 8.46 20.87
C LYS A 772 3.80 8.65 21.73
N SER A 773 4.80 7.80 21.55
CA SER A 773 6.10 7.92 22.23
C SER A 773 6.96 9.11 21.75
N ARG A 774 6.46 9.93 20.84
CA ARG A 774 7.08 11.16 20.33
C ARG A 774 6.27 12.42 20.65
N ASN A 775 5.25 12.28 21.47
CA ASN A 775 4.40 13.42 21.85
C ASN A 775 5.22 14.58 22.44
N SER A 776 6.20 14.29 23.30
CA SER A 776 7.13 15.27 23.89
C SER A 776 7.84 16.10 22.80
N TYR A 777 8.35 15.47 21.75
CA TYR A 777 8.96 16.19 20.63
C TYR A 777 8.00 17.21 19.99
N TYR A 778 6.77 16.78 19.67
CA TYR A 778 5.78 17.68 19.06
C TYR A 778 5.23 18.71 20.05
N ALA A 779 5.14 18.38 21.34
CA ALA A 779 4.81 19.34 22.41
C ALA A 779 5.88 20.43 22.49
N THR A 780 7.16 20.06 22.51
CA THR A 780 8.29 21.02 22.49
C THR A 780 8.24 21.94 21.27
N LEU A 781 7.96 21.43 20.07
CA LEU A 781 7.80 22.27 18.89
C LEU A 781 6.66 23.30 19.05
N ARG A 782 5.52 22.89 19.63
CA ARG A 782 4.39 23.79 19.87
C ARG A 782 4.67 24.81 20.95
N ILE A 783 5.37 24.43 22.00
CA ILE A 783 5.81 25.32 23.08
C ILE A 783 6.74 26.42 22.51
N LEU A 784 7.62 26.05 21.59
CA LEU A 784 8.51 27.00 20.90
C LEU A 784 7.78 27.89 19.87
N GLY A 785 6.46 27.75 19.73
CA GLY A 785 5.64 28.54 18.81
C GLY A 785 5.45 27.91 17.44
N GLY A 786 5.69 26.59 17.31
CA GLY A 786 5.42 25.86 16.07
C GLY A 786 3.93 25.82 15.79
N THR A 787 3.53 26.34 14.61
CA THR A 787 2.14 26.33 14.19
C THR A 787 1.69 24.90 13.84
N ARG A 788 0.38 24.67 13.90
CA ARG A 788 -0.23 23.41 13.45
C ARG A 788 0.21 23.04 12.02
N LYS A 789 0.29 24.03 11.14
CA LYS A 789 0.67 23.86 9.73
C LYS A 789 2.11 23.33 9.62
N ASN A 790 3.07 23.99 10.28
CA ASN A 790 4.49 23.64 10.24
C ASN A 790 4.76 22.29 10.91
N THR A 791 4.18 22.04 12.07
CA THR A 791 4.35 20.77 12.80
C THR A 791 3.75 19.59 12.02
N SER A 792 2.59 19.80 11.36
CA SER A 792 1.98 18.80 10.49
C SER A 792 2.81 18.54 9.23
N ALA A 793 3.47 19.58 8.68
CA ALA A 793 4.34 19.44 7.53
C ALA A 793 5.59 18.62 7.87
N ILE A 794 6.23 18.91 9.00
CA ILE A 794 7.37 18.13 9.51
C ILE A 794 7.00 16.65 9.66
N LEU A 795 5.84 16.35 10.27
CA LEU A 795 5.34 15.00 10.44
C LEU A 795 5.09 14.30 9.10
N ARG A 796 4.45 14.99 8.14
CA ARG A 796 4.20 14.44 6.80
C ARG A 796 5.50 14.07 6.10
N ILE A 797 6.47 14.97 6.13
CA ILE A 797 7.78 14.76 5.50
C ILE A 797 8.50 13.58 6.16
N GLU A 798 8.49 13.50 7.48
CA GLU A 798 9.08 12.38 8.22
C GLU A 798 8.50 11.03 7.77
N LEU A 799 7.17 10.89 7.75
CA LEU A 799 6.51 9.64 7.38
C LEU A 799 6.67 9.32 5.88
N LEU A 800 6.70 10.34 5.00
CA LEU A 800 6.98 10.15 3.57
C LEU A 800 8.41 9.65 3.31
N ILE A 801 9.40 10.16 4.05
CA ILE A 801 10.79 9.68 3.94
C ILE A 801 10.87 8.21 4.35
N MET A 802 10.20 7.83 5.44
CA MET A 802 10.17 6.44 5.90
C MET A 802 9.53 5.52 4.87
N MET A 803 8.37 5.91 4.31
CA MET A 803 7.71 5.14 3.27
C MET A 803 8.55 5.05 2.00
N GLY A 804 9.19 6.16 1.59
CA GLY A 804 10.07 6.18 0.42
C GLY A 804 11.26 5.23 0.55
N LEU A 805 11.88 5.18 1.73
CA LEU A 805 12.98 4.24 2.03
C LEU A 805 12.49 2.79 2.05
N ALA A 806 11.31 2.51 2.62
CA ALA A 806 10.71 1.19 2.62
C ALA A 806 10.42 0.70 1.19
N LEU A 807 9.80 1.54 0.36
CA LEU A 807 9.56 1.25 -1.06
C LEU A 807 10.86 0.99 -1.84
N ALA A 808 11.94 1.73 -1.54
CA ALA A 808 13.24 1.49 -2.17
C ALA A 808 13.80 0.10 -1.85
N VAL A 809 13.61 -0.37 -0.61
CA VAL A 809 14.00 -1.74 -0.21
C VAL A 809 13.12 -2.78 -0.90
N ASP A 810 11.79 -2.57 -0.97
CA ASP A 810 10.88 -3.48 -1.65
C ASP A 810 11.20 -3.58 -3.16
N PHE A 811 11.45 -2.44 -3.83
CA PHE A 811 11.84 -2.46 -5.24
C PHE A 811 13.19 -3.10 -5.49
N ALA A 812 14.15 -2.94 -4.57
CA ALA A 812 15.41 -3.68 -4.63
C ALA A 812 15.18 -5.20 -4.48
N GLY A 813 14.30 -5.61 -3.57
CA GLY A 813 13.90 -7.02 -3.39
C GLY A 813 13.23 -7.59 -4.65
N ILE A 814 12.33 -6.84 -5.28
CA ILE A 814 11.69 -7.21 -6.56
C ILE A 814 12.74 -7.38 -7.66
N TYR A 815 13.66 -6.42 -7.78
CA TYR A 815 14.74 -6.47 -8.77
C TYR A 815 15.63 -7.70 -8.56
N LEU A 816 16.04 -8.00 -7.33
CA LEU A 816 16.84 -9.17 -7.01
C LEU A 816 16.09 -10.48 -7.32
N THR A 817 14.79 -10.52 -7.05
CA THR A 817 13.93 -11.68 -7.37
C THR A 817 13.77 -11.84 -8.89
N SER A 818 13.60 -10.75 -9.63
CA SER A 818 13.49 -10.78 -11.09
C SER A 818 14.76 -11.26 -11.77
N LYS A 819 15.92 -10.93 -11.20
CA LYS A 819 17.24 -11.42 -11.67
C LYS A 819 17.56 -12.86 -11.24
N GLY A 820 16.71 -13.48 -10.40
CA GLY A 820 16.92 -14.84 -9.93
C GLY A 820 17.96 -14.97 -8.82
N ILE A 821 18.49 -13.86 -8.28
CA ILE A 821 19.45 -13.86 -7.16
C ILE A 821 18.74 -14.35 -5.89
N VAL A 822 17.51 -13.90 -5.69
CA VAL A 822 16.62 -14.39 -4.62
C VAL A 822 15.57 -15.30 -5.24
N ASN A 823 15.55 -16.59 -4.87
CA ASN A 823 14.65 -17.56 -5.48
C ASN A 823 13.44 -17.86 -4.58
N ILE A 824 12.50 -16.91 -4.52
CA ILE A 824 11.20 -17.11 -3.87
C ILE A 824 10.18 -17.42 -4.97
N LYS A 825 9.95 -18.73 -5.24
CA LYS A 825 9.10 -19.20 -6.35
C LYS A 825 7.72 -18.54 -6.41
N PRO A 826 6.91 -18.47 -5.31
CA PRO A 826 5.58 -17.87 -5.37
C PRO A 826 5.61 -16.36 -5.65
N LEU A 827 6.62 -15.65 -5.16
CA LEU A 827 6.78 -14.22 -5.41
C LEU A 827 7.17 -13.97 -6.88
N LYS A 828 8.05 -14.79 -7.44
CA LYS A 828 8.48 -14.66 -8.83
C LYS A 828 7.31 -14.84 -9.81
N SER A 829 6.41 -15.80 -9.57
CA SER A 829 5.23 -16.00 -10.42
C SER A 829 4.25 -14.82 -10.30
N ALA A 830 3.98 -14.35 -9.09
CA ALA A 830 3.07 -13.24 -8.86
C ALA A 830 3.58 -11.92 -9.46
N LEU A 831 4.89 -11.66 -9.39
CA LEU A 831 5.51 -10.46 -9.95
C LEU A 831 5.53 -10.44 -11.49
N LEU A 832 5.38 -11.60 -12.16
CA LEU A 832 5.45 -11.69 -13.61
C LEU A 832 4.39 -10.84 -14.33
N TYR A 833 3.23 -10.64 -13.71
CA TYR A 833 2.08 -9.96 -14.31
C TYR A 833 1.92 -8.50 -13.88
N LEU A 834 2.89 -7.95 -13.10
CA LEU A 834 2.91 -6.54 -12.74
C LEU A 834 3.53 -5.69 -13.85
N GLU A 835 2.77 -4.70 -14.31
CA GLU A 835 3.23 -3.69 -15.25
C GLU A 835 3.78 -2.46 -14.54
N MET A 836 4.54 -1.59 -15.23
CA MET A 836 5.07 -0.33 -14.67
C MET A 836 3.97 0.56 -14.07
N LYS A 837 2.77 0.57 -14.67
CA LYS A 837 1.62 1.30 -14.14
C LYS A 837 1.19 0.82 -12.74
N ASP A 838 1.29 -0.51 -12.48
CA ASP A 838 0.92 -1.10 -11.20
C ASP A 838 1.87 -0.64 -10.08
N TYR A 839 3.18 -0.58 -10.36
CA TYR A 839 4.18 -0.05 -9.43
C TYR A 839 3.95 1.43 -9.10
N VAL A 840 3.57 2.23 -10.10
CA VAL A 840 3.22 3.65 -9.89
C VAL A 840 1.96 3.77 -9.02
N ILE A 841 0.90 3.03 -9.32
CA ILE A 841 -0.35 3.03 -8.54
C ILE A 841 -0.09 2.63 -7.08
N LEU A 842 0.68 1.55 -6.86
CA LEU A 842 1.04 1.09 -5.52
C LEU A 842 1.85 2.13 -4.75
N THR A 843 2.87 2.72 -5.39
CA THR A 843 3.71 3.77 -4.80
C THR A 843 2.87 4.97 -4.37
N VAL A 844 2.00 5.47 -5.26
CA VAL A 844 1.12 6.60 -4.98
C VAL A 844 0.13 6.26 -3.86
N SER A 845 -0.46 5.07 -3.88
CA SER A 845 -1.42 4.60 -2.87
C SER A 845 -0.78 4.52 -1.48
N LEU A 846 0.42 3.96 -1.36
CA LEU A 846 1.16 3.83 -0.10
C LEU A 846 1.63 5.20 0.43
N MET A 847 2.09 6.09 -0.45
CA MET A 847 2.42 7.47 -0.05
C MET A 847 1.18 8.24 0.41
N LEU A 848 0.04 8.09 -0.28
CA LEU A 848 -1.23 8.69 0.13
C LEU A 848 -1.70 8.14 1.48
N MET A 849 -1.58 6.84 1.71
CA MET A 849 -1.87 6.21 2.99
C MET A 849 -1.03 6.82 4.11
N SER A 850 0.28 6.99 3.89
CA SER A 850 1.18 7.63 4.85
C SER A 850 0.75 9.07 5.17
N LEU A 851 0.36 9.85 4.17
CA LEU A 851 -0.18 11.20 4.34
C LEU A 851 -1.49 11.23 5.11
N LEU A 852 -2.41 10.30 4.86
CA LEU A 852 -3.67 10.17 5.60
C LEU A 852 -3.44 9.87 7.08
N ILE A 853 -2.50 8.97 7.38
CA ILE A 853 -2.09 8.66 8.76
C ILE A 853 -1.51 9.91 9.44
N ALA A 854 -0.59 10.61 8.78
CA ALA A 854 0.02 11.85 9.28
C ALA A 854 -1.04 12.91 9.60
N ASN A 855 -1.97 13.16 8.68
CA ASN A 855 -3.02 14.15 8.84
C ASN A 855 -4.00 13.80 9.96
N ARG A 856 -4.39 12.52 10.08
CA ARG A 856 -5.29 12.06 11.15
C ARG A 856 -4.64 12.17 12.53
N TYR A 857 -3.36 11.80 12.62
CA TYR A 857 -2.59 11.90 13.87
C TYR A 857 -2.36 13.37 14.27
N SER A 858 -1.92 14.20 13.33
CA SER A 858 -1.74 15.64 13.54
C SER A 858 -3.02 16.32 14.06
N ARG A 859 -4.18 16.07 13.44
CA ARG A 859 -5.48 16.60 13.90
C ARG A 859 -5.78 16.23 15.37
N LYS A 860 -5.35 15.04 15.80
CA LYS A 860 -5.56 14.56 17.17
C LYS A 860 -4.68 15.30 18.17
N ILE A 861 -3.39 15.49 17.85
CA ILE A 861 -2.42 16.21 18.70
C ILE A 861 -2.88 17.67 18.90
N PHE A 862 -3.33 18.33 17.82
CA PHE A 862 -3.69 19.75 17.88
C PHE A 862 -5.05 20.04 18.53
N LYS A 863 -5.82 19.02 18.91
CA LYS A 863 -7.04 19.21 19.73
C LYS A 863 -6.74 19.49 21.21
N LYS A 864 -5.52 19.18 21.69
CA LYS A 864 -5.10 19.39 23.07
C LYS A 864 -4.19 20.61 23.20
N SER A 865 -4.18 21.27 24.35
CA SER A 865 -3.21 22.33 24.62
C SER A 865 -1.78 21.78 24.61
N ALA A 866 -0.79 22.64 24.39
CA ALA A 866 0.62 22.23 24.37
C ALA A 866 1.04 21.61 25.71
N MET A 867 0.60 22.19 26.83
CA MET A 867 0.88 21.71 28.16
C MET A 867 0.20 20.38 28.48
N ASN A 868 -1.07 20.19 28.06
CA ASN A 868 -1.76 18.92 28.29
C ASN A 868 -1.12 17.73 27.55
N ILE A 869 -0.50 17.96 26.38
CA ILE A 869 0.24 16.91 25.66
C ILE A 869 1.53 16.57 26.43
N TYR A 870 2.17 17.56 27.00
CA TYR A 870 3.39 17.37 27.77
C TYR A 870 3.13 16.59 29.06
N ARG A 871 2.12 16.98 29.86
CA ARG A 871 1.73 16.30 31.12
C ARG A 871 1.20 14.86 30.95
N GLU A 872 0.77 14.45 29.75
CA GLU A 872 0.31 13.06 29.50
C GLU A 872 1.46 12.05 29.31
N GLU A 873 2.71 12.51 29.28
CA GLU A 873 3.89 11.62 29.20
C GLU A 873 4.52 11.37 30.58
N ASP A 874 4.27 12.26 31.54
CA ASP A 874 4.63 12.04 32.97
C ASP A 874 3.49 11.26 33.65
#